data_5e8c39bda8934380bd87f6acf401eff1
#
_entry.id   5e8c39bda8934380bd87f6acf401eff1
#
_cell.length_a   1.000
_cell.length_b   1.000
_cell.length_c   1.000
_cell.angle_alpha   90.00
_cell.angle_beta   90.00
_cell.angle_gamma   90.00
#
_symmetry.space_group_name_H-M   'P 1'
#
loop_
_entity.id
_entity.type
_entity.pdbx_description
1 polymer ?
#
loop_
_entity_poly.entity_id
_entity_poly.type
_entity_poly.pdbx_seq_one_letter_code
_entity_poly.pdbx_strand_id
1 'polypeptide(L)'
;MNLKKIFYFLFILCFIEIHAAEKPFIINIYRDKYKAANKNWSACQDERGIMYFGNDKGLLEFDGMVWKLHPSINGSYIKGIGIESHEVIYTGGFEDIGRWNRDVSGNLKYISFKKLLPKGMLHNETIWRVCVDNKNKKVYYQSFGHIYIFNGTSVRQLGLKNGLLFLHQVGDEYWVQEIYGSLYRLTNDKLQRIEGSDIFKGKLARVILAHGNGQCLVGTSSGEIYRYAGGRFTLWNKAFSEVLRDKELNSAVGVPKRGTYYWGTLLDGVYETDADGNVLAHYSSKNSLQNNTILALCKDNLDNVWVGMDRGLAYIRYTKGLSYYNSFSQDIGAVYCATYWNNYLLIGTNQGVYYIPQKSLFSSDYFSSLKFMKGTQGQVWSFSAVDGRLFCGHNMSILEIGKDMNASAPYPLHTGVFRITKLPVKDRNLLFVVTYNKPAIVDMDTRKVWEVSGISKSVINAEVDHLNNIWMETVGQGIYKCRLTDDYKSYHYLFYYGTEKDKSLPEKLSLFKVGGRIVFLGDNTFWVYDENRDQIVPENKLNKCFAQVSDLKRLVHINDDQSWAITSSSIYRLMYDGYIARILEAYNVDNDNLSLVNADENISVLNDSVSLVCLDAGFILHNLHEKSAGVKLNAPLIESVKISISGGKERYLAPGEDAEIPYNYNNVTFNFTESHSFTSNLSVQYILEGMGNEWSEPSTSGSVFYARLPKGSYTFKLRTIDGLGNESEETVYRFEILSPWYQTYWAYLLYVLITGSVLYLVWMLILRRYRNLHLQKVRAREARYLRRMNENLLNKIEEKDAELFTQTSFIIKKNELILSLKNIADDFYAKSAQKSLLPFIQKINALLANNMDTEDDWNMFLIRFEEKHKNFFKKLKMLYPQLTNNDLRLCACLKLGLESKDIASLMNISVRAVENNRYRLRKKLDLKPTQNLNDCFMEID
;
A
#
# COMPACT_ATOMS: atom_id res chain seq x y z
N MET A 1 -53.02 1.33 -38.43
CA MET A 1 -52.02 1.21 -37.35
C MET A 1 -51.43 2.61 -37.11
N ASN A 2 -51.69 3.17 -35.93
CA ASN A 2 -51.53 4.61 -35.67
C ASN A 2 -50.07 5.06 -35.69
N LEU A 3 -49.66 6.01 -36.52
CA LEU A 3 -48.30 6.59 -36.60
C LEU A 3 -47.70 6.95 -35.24
N LYS A 4 -48.55 7.33 -34.27
CA LYS A 4 -48.11 7.61 -32.88
C LYS A 4 -47.57 6.36 -32.17
N LYS A 5 -48.06 5.15 -32.48
CA LYS A 5 -47.56 3.89 -31.89
C LYS A 5 -46.23 3.46 -32.53
N ILE A 6 -46.03 3.78 -33.80
CA ILE A 6 -44.74 3.53 -34.48
C ILE A 6 -43.68 4.50 -33.98
N PHE A 7 -44.04 5.77 -33.71
CA PHE A 7 -43.10 6.74 -33.11
C PHE A 7 -42.75 6.41 -31.67
N TYR A 8 -43.69 5.91 -30.87
CA TYR A 8 -43.40 5.40 -29.51
C TYR A 8 -42.55 4.13 -29.52
N PHE A 9 -42.75 3.26 -30.48
CA PHE A 9 -41.93 2.03 -30.63
C PHE A 9 -40.51 2.35 -31.15
N LEU A 10 -40.39 3.33 -32.07
CA LEU A 10 -39.07 3.85 -32.48
C LEU A 10 -38.39 4.68 -31.39
N PHE A 11 -39.10 5.36 -30.51
CA PHE A 11 -38.56 6.11 -29.40
C PHE A 11 -38.11 5.17 -28.28
N ILE A 12 -38.78 4.03 -28.07
CA ILE A 12 -38.35 2.98 -27.13
C ILE A 12 -37.15 2.19 -27.68
N LEU A 13 -37.03 2.05 -29.01
CA LEU A 13 -35.86 1.42 -29.63
C LEU A 13 -34.58 2.30 -29.63
N CYS A 14 -34.71 3.61 -29.45
CA CYS A 14 -33.57 4.53 -29.34
C CYS A 14 -32.95 4.62 -27.92
N PHE A 15 -33.53 3.96 -26.91
CA PHE A 15 -33.02 3.93 -25.55
C PHE A 15 -32.66 2.52 -25.05
N ILE A 16 -32.32 1.61 -25.95
CA ILE A 16 -31.45 0.51 -25.55
C ILE A 16 -30.04 1.11 -25.58
N GLU A 17 -29.69 1.84 -24.53
CA GLU A 17 -28.29 1.97 -24.15
C GLU A 17 -27.78 0.54 -24.01
N ILE A 18 -27.06 0.08 -25.02
CA ILE A 18 -26.16 -1.06 -24.83
C ILE A 18 -25.16 -0.56 -23.80
N HIS A 19 -25.45 -0.82 -22.55
CA HIS A 19 -24.43 -0.72 -21.49
C HIS A 19 -23.36 -1.70 -21.92
N ALA A 20 -22.36 -1.20 -22.61
CA ALA A 20 -21.17 -1.97 -22.90
C ALA A 20 -20.60 -2.41 -21.55
N ALA A 21 -20.50 -3.70 -21.32
CA ALA A 21 -20.03 -4.24 -20.05
C ALA A 21 -18.62 -3.68 -19.76
N GLU A 22 -18.50 -2.95 -18.66
CA GLU A 22 -17.21 -2.46 -18.18
C GLU A 22 -16.26 -3.64 -18.03
N LYS A 23 -15.01 -3.49 -18.45
CA LYS A 23 -14.00 -4.54 -18.28
C LYS A 23 -13.34 -4.41 -16.91
N PRO A 24 -13.34 -5.48 -16.10
CA PRO A 24 -12.76 -5.44 -14.79
C PRO A 24 -11.23 -5.36 -14.84
N PHE A 25 -10.66 -4.86 -13.80
CA PHE A 25 -9.25 -5.04 -13.54
C PHE A 25 -8.99 -6.42 -12.92
N ILE A 26 -8.06 -7.18 -13.52
CA ILE A 26 -7.69 -8.52 -13.05
C ILE A 26 -6.30 -8.49 -12.47
N ILE A 27 -6.22 -8.70 -11.17
CA ILE A 27 -4.97 -8.77 -10.41
C ILE A 27 -4.59 -10.24 -10.25
N ASN A 28 -3.49 -10.65 -10.86
CA ASN A 28 -2.90 -11.97 -10.64
C ASN A 28 -1.96 -11.92 -9.44
N ILE A 29 -2.21 -12.78 -8.46
CA ILE A 29 -1.44 -12.85 -7.22
C ILE A 29 -0.64 -14.15 -7.25
N TYR A 30 0.67 -14.00 -7.42
CA TYR A 30 1.61 -15.10 -7.52
C TYR A 30 2.03 -15.61 -6.14
N ARG A 31 2.51 -16.84 -6.10
CA ARG A 31 2.90 -17.54 -4.87
C ARG A 31 3.92 -16.80 -4.00
N ASP A 32 4.82 -16.06 -4.60
CA ASP A 32 5.84 -15.26 -3.92
C ASP A 32 5.25 -14.14 -3.07
N LYS A 33 4.10 -13.61 -3.45
CA LYS A 33 3.35 -12.60 -2.66
C LYS A 33 2.77 -13.19 -1.39
N TYR A 34 2.06 -14.32 -1.48
CA TYR A 34 1.39 -14.92 -0.32
C TYR A 34 2.19 -16.05 0.38
N LYS A 35 3.36 -16.43 -0.13
CA LYS A 35 4.36 -17.34 0.48
C LYS A 35 3.81 -18.70 0.95
N ALA A 36 2.79 -19.22 0.28
CA ALA A 36 2.16 -20.52 0.57
C ALA A 36 2.33 -21.50 -0.61
N ALA A 37 1.48 -22.54 -0.73
CA ALA A 37 1.48 -23.45 -1.88
C ALA A 37 0.70 -22.85 -3.07
N ASN A 38 0.88 -23.41 -4.25
CA ASN A 38 0.24 -22.91 -5.47
C ASN A 38 -1.29 -23.06 -5.46
N LYS A 39 -1.80 -24.19 -4.95
CA LYS A 39 -3.22 -24.54 -5.03
C LYS A 39 -4.03 -23.89 -3.93
N ASN A 40 -5.13 -23.25 -4.35
CA ASN A 40 -6.09 -22.61 -3.47
C ASN A 40 -7.47 -23.21 -3.75
N TRP A 41 -7.89 -24.15 -2.89
CA TRP A 41 -9.05 -25.02 -3.08
C TRP A 41 -10.40 -24.38 -2.76
N SER A 42 -10.41 -23.44 -1.85
CA SER A 42 -11.59 -22.71 -1.40
C SER A 42 -11.22 -21.27 -1.06
N ALA A 43 -12.22 -20.40 -1.10
CA ALA A 43 -12.10 -19.00 -0.71
C ALA A 43 -13.38 -18.57 0.02
N CYS A 44 -13.25 -17.86 1.11
CA CYS A 44 -14.35 -17.28 1.89
C CYS A 44 -13.92 -15.94 2.47
N GLN A 45 -14.90 -15.07 2.74
CA GLN A 45 -14.69 -13.80 3.42
C GLN A 45 -15.50 -13.76 4.71
N ASP A 46 -14.92 -13.21 5.78
CA ASP A 46 -15.64 -12.97 7.02
C ASP A 46 -16.42 -11.63 7.00
N GLU A 47 -17.14 -11.36 8.08
CA GLU A 47 -17.95 -10.15 8.24
C GLU A 47 -17.11 -8.87 8.33
N ARG A 48 -15.82 -8.98 8.62
CA ARG A 48 -14.87 -7.85 8.67
C ARG A 48 -14.17 -7.60 7.33
N GLY A 49 -14.39 -8.46 6.34
CA GLY A 49 -13.79 -8.33 5.01
C GLY A 49 -12.47 -9.07 4.84
N ILE A 50 -12.01 -9.82 5.85
CA ILE A 50 -10.80 -10.62 5.77
C ILE A 50 -11.06 -11.86 4.91
N MET A 51 -10.17 -12.13 3.97
CA MET A 51 -10.24 -13.26 3.06
C MET A 51 -9.48 -14.47 3.61
N TYR A 52 -10.08 -15.64 3.47
CA TYR A 52 -9.46 -16.91 3.83
C TYR A 52 -9.44 -17.86 2.65
N PHE A 53 -8.30 -18.55 2.45
CA PHE A 53 -8.13 -19.50 1.37
C PHE A 53 -7.66 -20.86 1.92
N GLY A 54 -8.29 -21.93 1.47
CA GLY A 54 -7.83 -23.28 1.73
C GLY A 54 -6.68 -23.64 0.81
N ASN A 55 -5.50 -23.78 1.37
CA ASN A 55 -4.25 -23.99 0.65
C ASN A 55 -3.62 -25.34 0.99
N ASP A 56 -2.77 -25.88 0.11
CA ASP A 56 -2.05 -27.15 0.37
C ASP A 56 -1.13 -27.09 1.60
N LYS A 57 -0.78 -25.89 2.11
CA LYS A 57 0.02 -25.73 3.32
C LYS A 57 -0.77 -25.39 4.58
N GLY A 58 -2.06 -25.12 4.46
CA GLY A 58 -2.89 -24.73 5.59
C GLY A 58 -3.94 -23.67 5.26
N LEU A 59 -4.35 -22.90 6.25
CA LEU A 59 -5.27 -21.77 6.10
C LEU A 59 -4.47 -20.52 5.77
N LEU A 60 -4.74 -19.94 4.61
CA LEU A 60 -4.14 -18.67 4.19
C LEU A 60 -5.13 -17.55 4.47
N GLU A 61 -4.70 -16.54 5.19
CA GLU A 61 -5.46 -15.36 5.59
C GLU A 61 -4.92 -14.13 4.87
N PHE A 62 -5.82 -13.25 4.43
CA PHE A 62 -5.47 -11.96 3.84
C PHE A 62 -6.37 -10.86 4.40
N ASP A 63 -5.77 -9.89 5.07
CA ASP A 63 -6.45 -8.79 5.76
C ASP A 63 -6.60 -7.51 4.91
N GLY A 64 -6.31 -7.58 3.62
CA GLY A 64 -6.25 -6.44 2.70
C GLY A 64 -4.84 -5.90 2.47
N MET A 65 -3.92 -6.11 3.41
CA MET A 65 -2.54 -5.62 3.38
C MET A 65 -1.51 -6.75 3.48
N VAL A 66 -1.72 -7.68 4.39
CA VAL A 66 -0.74 -8.71 4.76
C VAL A 66 -1.30 -10.10 4.55
N TRP A 67 -0.47 -10.97 3.95
CA TRP A 67 -0.74 -12.40 3.83
C TRP A 67 -0.19 -13.16 5.03
N LYS A 68 -1.04 -13.93 5.72
CA LYS A 68 -0.64 -14.78 6.86
C LYS A 68 -0.97 -16.23 6.55
N LEU A 69 0.00 -17.13 6.63
CA LEU A 69 -0.21 -18.57 6.51
C LEU A 69 -0.29 -19.18 7.91
N HIS A 70 -1.41 -19.85 8.19
CA HIS A 70 -1.59 -20.68 9.38
C HIS A 70 -1.42 -22.14 8.98
N PRO A 71 -0.27 -22.78 9.28
CA PRO A 71 0.03 -24.13 8.86
C PRO A 71 -0.93 -25.13 9.48
N SER A 72 -1.36 -26.12 8.71
CA SER A 72 -2.12 -27.25 9.26
C SER A 72 -1.23 -28.09 10.19
N ILE A 73 -1.81 -28.63 11.28
CA ILE A 73 -1.06 -29.38 12.30
C ILE A 73 -0.35 -30.60 11.72
N ASN A 74 -0.96 -31.26 10.75
CA ASN A 74 -0.45 -32.50 10.15
C ASN A 74 0.28 -32.30 8.82
N GLY A 75 0.60 -31.03 8.43
CA GLY A 75 1.13 -30.73 7.09
C GLY A 75 0.16 -31.06 5.95
N SER A 76 -1.11 -31.32 6.25
CA SER A 76 -2.16 -31.65 5.30
C SER A 76 -2.74 -30.38 4.67
N TYR A 77 -3.26 -30.53 3.45
CA TYR A 77 -4.00 -29.47 2.79
C TYR A 77 -5.33 -29.15 3.47
N ILE A 78 -5.81 -27.92 3.32
CA ILE A 78 -7.18 -27.51 3.66
C ILE A 78 -7.95 -27.30 2.36
N LYS A 79 -9.11 -28.01 2.22
CA LYS A 79 -9.97 -27.85 1.06
C LYS A 79 -11.32 -27.22 1.38
N GLY A 80 -11.86 -27.48 2.56
CA GLY A 80 -13.12 -26.92 3.02
C GLY A 80 -12.87 -25.82 4.06
N ILE A 81 -13.52 -24.68 3.91
CA ILE A 81 -13.57 -23.59 4.88
C ILE A 81 -15.02 -23.20 5.13
N GLY A 82 -15.38 -22.97 6.39
CA GLY A 82 -16.65 -22.40 6.81
C GLY A 82 -16.38 -21.36 7.89
N ILE A 83 -16.99 -20.20 7.78
CA ILE A 83 -16.80 -19.09 8.70
C ILE A 83 -18.04 -18.95 9.57
N GLU A 84 -17.88 -18.99 10.90
CA GLU A 84 -18.92 -18.67 11.87
C GLU A 84 -18.85 -17.17 12.20
N SER A 85 -17.66 -16.69 12.46
CA SER A 85 -17.33 -15.29 12.73
C SER A 85 -15.85 -15.05 12.48
N HIS A 86 -15.41 -13.81 12.59
CA HIS A 86 -13.99 -13.48 12.57
C HIS A 86 -13.17 -14.26 13.62
N GLU A 87 -13.76 -14.54 14.76
CA GLU A 87 -13.10 -15.25 15.87
C GLU A 87 -13.04 -16.77 15.67
N VAL A 88 -13.95 -17.32 14.85
CA VAL A 88 -14.12 -18.78 14.72
C VAL A 88 -14.27 -19.21 13.27
N ILE A 89 -13.31 -19.97 12.78
CA ILE A 89 -13.25 -20.48 11.43
C ILE A 89 -13.15 -22.00 11.48
N TYR A 90 -13.98 -22.70 10.72
CA TYR A 90 -13.97 -24.16 10.63
C TYR A 90 -13.25 -24.58 9.35
N THR A 91 -12.40 -25.60 9.45
CA THR A 91 -11.69 -26.13 8.30
C THR A 91 -11.69 -27.67 8.28
N GLY A 92 -11.61 -28.19 7.07
CA GLY A 92 -11.48 -29.61 6.83
C GLY A 92 -10.46 -29.92 5.75
N GLY A 93 -9.74 -31.02 5.95
CA GLY A 93 -8.70 -31.49 5.04
C GLY A 93 -8.69 -33.01 4.95
N PHE A 94 -7.51 -33.61 4.78
CA PHE A 94 -7.36 -35.07 4.77
C PHE A 94 -7.34 -35.59 6.20
N GLU A 95 -8.29 -36.51 6.51
CA GLU A 95 -8.47 -37.15 7.82
C GLU A 95 -8.54 -36.19 9.01
N ASP A 96 -8.92 -34.93 8.80
CA ASP A 96 -9.00 -33.93 9.86
C ASP A 96 -10.14 -32.93 9.64
N ILE A 97 -10.83 -32.63 10.73
CA ILE A 97 -11.83 -31.60 10.86
C ILE A 97 -11.58 -30.83 12.15
N GLY A 98 -11.82 -29.54 12.15
CA GLY A 98 -11.60 -28.74 13.33
C GLY A 98 -11.97 -27.27 13.13
N ARG A 99 -11.58 -26.49 14.11
CA ARG A 99 -11.77 -25.04 14.07
C ARG A 99 -10.52 -24.29 14.46
N TRP A 100 -10.42 -23.09 13.96
CA TRP A 100 -9.45 -22.07 14.36
C TRP A 100 -10.16 -21.07 15.26
N ASN A 101 -9.56 -20.78 16.38
CA ASN A 101 -10.01 -19.72 17.28
C ASN A 101 -8.95 -18.61 17.26
N ARG A 102 -9.39 -17.39 17.08
CA ARG A 102 -8.50 -16.23 17.18
C ARG A 102 -8.26 -15.92 18.65
N ASP A 103 -7.02 -15.80 19.04
CA ASP A 103 -6.65 -15.40 20.39
C ASP A 103 -6.53 -13.85 20.48
N VAL A 104 -6.38 -13.37 21.69
CA VAL A 104 -6.23 -11.91 21.96
C VAL A 104 -5.01 -11.26 21.30
N SER A 105 -4.09 -12.06 20.76
CA SER A 105 -2.95 -11.56 19.99
C SER A 105 -3.25 -11.44 18.49
N GLY A 106 -4.47 -11.76 18.05
CA GLY A 106 -4.87 -11.81 16.66
C GLY A 106 -4.47 -13.08 15.93
N ASN A 107 -3.84 -14.05 16.60
CA ASN A 107 -3.38 -15.28 15.96
C ASN A 107 -4.45 -16.38 16.01
N LEU A 108 -4.60 -17.08 14.90
CA LEU A 108 -5.49 -18.23 14.80
C LEU A 108 -4.83 -19.49 15.39
N LYS A 109 -5.51 -20.14 16.35
CA LYS A 109 -5.11 -21.39 16.96
C LYS A 109 -6.05 -22.52 16.57
N TYR A 110 -5.51 -23.58 16.01
CA TYR A 110 -6.29 -24.74 15.54
C TYR A 110 -6.64 -25.69 16.66
N ILE A 111 -7.89 -26.15 16.66
CA ILE A 111 -8.42 -27.18 17.55
C ILE A 111 -9.01 -28.28 16.68
N SER A 112 -8.32 -29.42 16.61
CA SER A 112 -8.80 -30.60 15.89
C SER A 112 -9.92 -31.30 16.67
N PHE A 113 -10.97 -31.71 15.95
CA PHE A 113 -12.07 -32.49 16.48
C PHE A 113 -11.86 -34.02 16.40
N LYS A 114 -10.67 -34.43 15.98
CA LYS A 114 -10.34 -35.87 15.85
C LYS A 114 -10.57 -36.65 17.14
N LYS A 115 -10.43 -36.02 18.29
CA LYS A 115 -10.71 -36.65 19.63
C LYS A 115 -12.21 -36.84 19.90
N LEU A 116 -13.10 -36.14 19.21
CA LEU A 116 -14.54 -36.26 19.35
C LEU A 116 -15.13 -37.36 18.43
N LEU A 117 -14.30 -37.92 17.56
CA LEU A 117 -14.71 -38.88 16.55
C LEU A 117 -14.43 -40.32 17.02
N PRO A 118 -15.33 -41.26 16.78
CA PRO A 118 -15.00 -42.68 16.90
C PRO A 118 -13.78 -43.03 16.07
N LYS A 119 -12.99 -43.98 16.57
CA LYS A 119 -11.76 -44.42 15.91
C LYS A 119 -12.06 -44.92 14.49
N GLY A 120 -11.36 -44.34 13.50
CA GLY A 120 -11.52 -44.71 12.08
C GLY A 120 -12.63 -43.98 11.31
N MET A 121 -13.43 -43.12 11.93
CA MET A 121 -14.55 -42.42 11.27
C MET A 121 -14.14 -41.54 10.07
N LEU A 122 -12.95 -40.94 10.09
CA LEU A 122 -12.41 -40.11 8.99
C LEU A 122 -11.30 -40.82 8.20
N HIS A 123 -11.16 -42.14 8.38
CA HIS A 123 -10.04 -42.84 7.76
C HIS A 123 -10.12 -42.79 6.23
N ASN A 124 -9.07 -42.33 5.59
CA ASN A 124 -8.91 -42.15 4.15
C ASN A 124 -9.97 -41.23 3.51
N GLU A 125 -10.51 -40.27 4.28
CA GLU A 125 -11.46 -39.28 3.78
C GLU A 125 -10.85 -37.87 3.68
N THR A 126 -11.22 -37.17 2.61
CA THR A 126 -10.89 -35.77 2.41
C THR A 126 -12.16 -34.93 2.53
N ILE A 127 -12.13 -33.92 3.38
CA ILE A 127 -13.22 -32.97 3.50
C ILE A 127 -13.08 -31.90 2.39
N TRP A 128 -14.12 -31.80 1.55
CA TRP A 128 -14.13 -30.89 0.40
C TRP A 128 -14.90 -29.60 0.65
N ARG A 129 -15.95 -29.66 1.47
CA ARG A 129 -16.79 -28.51 1.81
C ARG A 129 -17.03 -28.46 3.30
N VAL A 130 -17.07 -27.23 3.82
CA VAL A 130 -17.50 -26.93 5.18
C VAL A 130 -18.56 -25.86 5.10
N CYS A 131 -19.75 -26.14 5.64
CA CYS A 131 -20.85 -25.20 5.71
C CYS A 131 -21.22 -24.94 7.16
N VAL A 132 -21.35 -23.69 7.55
CA VAL A 132 -21.71 -23.28 8.90
C VAL A 132 -23.17 -22.86 8.93
N ASP A 133 -23.94 -23.50 9.77
CA ASP A 133 -25.33 -23.19 10.02
C ASP A 133 -25.46 -22.43 11.36
N ASN A 134 -25.27 -21.11 11.29
CA ASN A 134 -25.34 -20.23 12.46
C ASN A 134 -26.71 -20.27 13.14
N LYS A 135 -27.78 -20.49 12.36
CA LYS A 135 -29.16 -20.53 12.86
C LYS A 135 -29.38 -21.74 13.78
N ASN A 136 -28.88 -22.91 13.37
CA ASN A 136 -29.04 -24.15 14.13
C ASN A 136 -27.78 -24.50 14.96
N LYS A 137 -26.75 -23.66 14.95
CA LYS A 137 -25.45 -23.87 15.62
C LYS A 137 -24.79 -25.21 15.24
N LYS A 138 -24.75 -25.48 13.93
CA LYS A 138 -24.20 -26.72 13.38
C LYS A 138 -23.14 -26.42 12.32
N VAL A 139 -22.22 -27.35 12.17
CA VAL A 139 -21.23 -27.29 11.09
C VAL A 139 -21.27 -28.62 10.33
N TYR A 140 -21.39 -28.50 9.02
CA TYR A 140 -21.42 -29.66 8.11
C TYR A 140 -20.06 -29.75 7.40
N TYR A 141 -19.35 -30.84 7.63
CA TYR A 141 -18.12 -31.20 6.94
C TYR A 141 -18.42 -32.29 5.93
N GLN A 142 -18.26 -32.01 4.65
CA GLN A 142 -18.61 -32.93 3.59
C GLN A 142 -17.37 -33.54 2.94
N SER A 143 -17.31 -34.88 2.92
CA SER A 143 -16.43 -35.69 2.09
C SER A 143 -17.20 -36.34 0.96
N PHE A 144 -16.54 -37.09 0.05
CA PHE A 144 -17.26 -37.85 -0.97
C PHE A 144 -17.97 -39.09 -0.42
N GLY A 145 -17.61 -39.55 0.79
CA GLY A 145 -18.34 -40.62 1.48
C GLY A 145 -19.50 -40.08 2.29
N HIS A 146 -19.29 -39.03 3.06
CA HIS A 146 -20.20 -38.66 4.15
C HIS A 146 -20.31 -37.17 4.36
N ILE A 147 -21.34 -36.75 5.09
CA ILE A 147 -21.45 -35.44 5.77
C ILE A 147 -21.29 -35.68 7.26
N TYR A 148 -20.32 -35.06 7.88
CA TYR A 148 -20.07 -35.04 9.31
C TYR A 148 -20.71 -33.80 9.91
N ILE A 149 -21.67 -34.01 10.83
CA ILE A 149 -22.47 -32.95 11.45
C ILE A 149 -21.92 -32.70 12.85
N PHE A 150 -21.28 -31.58 13.05
CA PHE A 150 -20.81 -31.11 14.35
C PHE A 150 -21.85 -30.20 15.00
N ASN A 151 -22.20 -30.42 16.25
CA ASN A 151 -23.23 -29.67 16.99
C ASN A 151 -22.66 -28.91 18.21
N GLY A 152 -21.35 -28.68 18.26
CA GLY A 152 -20.66 -28.06 19.37
C GLY A 152 -20.03 -29.08 20.34
N THR A 153 -20.57 -30.27 20.48
CA THR A 153 -20.09 -31.28 21.48
C THR A 153 -19.80 -32.64 20.88
N SER A 154 -20.48 -33.03 19.82
CA SER A 154 -20.36 -34.35 19.18
C SER A 154 -20.41 -34.22 17.66
N VAL A 155 -19.94 -35.28 17.00
CA VAL A 155 -20.00 -35.40 15.54
C VAL A 155 -20.83 -36.60 15.16
N ARG A 156 -21.78 -36.39 14.25
CA ARG A 156 -22.61 -37.45 13.67
C ARG A 156 -22.32 -37.56 12.18
N GLN A 157 -22.37 -38.76 11.66
CA GLN A 157 -22.15 -39.07 10.26
C GLN A 157 -23.47 -39.35 9.52
N LEU A 158 -23.57 -38.82 8.29
CA LEU A 158 -24.69 -39.05 7.38
C LEU A 158 -24.12 -39.34 5.99
N GLY A 159 -24.68 -40.32 5.27
CA GLY A 159 -24.24 -40.70 3.94
C GLY A 159 -25.31 -41.30 3.08
N LEU A 160 -25.01 -41.52 1.80
CA LEU A 160 -25.81 -42.26 0.82
C LEU A 160 -25.01 -43.42 0.24
N LYS A 161 -25.70 -44.40 -0.37
CA LYS A 161 -25.08 -45.64 -0.84
C LYS A 161 -23.93 -45.40 -1.83
N ASN A 162 -24.08 -44.46 -2.75
CA ASN A 162 -23.10 -44.20 -3.79
C ASN A 162 -22.17 -43.02 -3.45
N GLY A 163 -22.16 -42.54 -2.17
CA GLY A 163 -21.43 -41.36 -1.75
C GLY A 163 -22.11 -40.04 -2.09
N LEU A 164 -21.46 -38.95 -1.77
CA LEU A 164 -22.00 -37.60 -1.86
C LEU A 164 -21.04 -36.68 -2.65
N LEU A 165 -21.58 -35.96 -3.58
CA LEU A 165 -20.83 -34.89 -4.23
C LEU A 165 -20.84 -33.64 -3.32
N PHE A 166 -20.48 -32.47 -3.80
CA PHE A 166 -20.34 -31.26 -2.99
C PHE A 166 -21.65 -30.82 -2.32
N LEU A 167 -21.54 -30.44 -1.04
CA LEU A 167 -22.61 -29.78 -0.29
C LEU A 167 -22.61 -28.28 -0.62
N HIS A 168 -23.75 -27.78 -1.01
CA HIS A 168 -23.93 -26.37 -1.36
C HIS A 168 -24.96 -25.71 -0.46
N GLN A 169 -24.68 -24.49 -0.01
CA GLN A 169 -25.68 -23.65 0.62
C GLN A 169 -26.46 -22.89 -0.45
N VAL A 170 -27.78 -23.02 -0.44
CA VAL A 170 -28.71 -22.37 -1.39
C VAL A 170 -29.74 -21.58 -0.59
N GLY A 171 -29.48 -20.30 -0.34
CA GLY A 171 -30.26 -19.53 0.65
C GLY A 171 -30.08 -20.11 2.05
N ASP A 172 -31.19 -20.46 2.71
CA ASP A 172 -31.20 -21.09 4.04
C ASP A 172 -31.17 -22.63 3.98
N GLU A 173 -31.04 -23.22 2.78
CA GLU A 173 -31.07 -24.66 2.59
C GLU A 173 -29.69 -25.20 2.19
N TYR A 174 -29.49 -26.50 2.46
CA TYR A 174 -28.27 -27.22 2.07
C TYR A 174 -28.63 -28.32 1.09
N TRP A 175 -28.02 -28.28 -0.09
CA TRP A 175 -28.28 -29.23 -1.17
C TRP A 175 -27.02 -30.05 -1.47
N VAL A 176 -27.19 -31.33 -1.75
CA VAL A 176 -26.11 -32.27 -2.07
C VAL A 176 -26.57 -33.25 -3.14
N GLN A 177 -25.67 -33.67 -3.99
CA GLN A 177 -25.95 -34.74 -4.96
C GLN A 177 -25.44 -36.08 -4.45
N GLU A 178 -26.20 -37.17 -4.59
CA GLU A 178 -25.64 -38.53 -4.61
C GLU A 178 -24.77 -38.67 -5.87
N ILE A 179 -23.56 -39.19 -5.77
CA ILE A 179 -22.63 -39.27 -6.92
C ILE A 179 -23.28 -40.01 -8.08
N TYR A 180 -23.38 -39.36 -9.23
CA TYR A 180 -24.14 -39.80 -10.42
C TYR A 180 -25.63 -40.09 -10.18
N GLY A 181 -26.18 -39.70 -9.05
CA GLY A 181 -27.56 -39.88 -8.64
C GLY A 181 -28.37 -38.56 -8.63
N SER A 182 -29.45 -38.62 -7.86
CA SER A 182 -30.37 -37.49 -7.68
C SER A 182 -29.79 -36.41 -6.73
N LEU A 183 -30.46 -35.25 -6.68
CA LEU A 183 -30.19 -34.21 -5.68
C LEU A 183 -31.02 -34.44 -4.42
N TYR A 184 -30.44 -34.12 -3.29
CA TYR A 184 -31.04 -34.16 -1.96
C TYR A 184 -30.91 -32.83 -1.24
N ARG A 185 -31.93 -32.54 -0.44
CA ARG A 185 -31.95 -31.44 0.51
C ARG A 185 -31.63 -31.97 1.90
N LEU A 186 -30.74 -31.35 2.61
CA LEU A 186 -30.45 -31.67 4.01
C LEU A 186 -31.43 -30.87 4.90
N THR A 187 -32.37 -31.57 5.54
CA THR A 187 -33.37 -30.98 6.42
C THR A 187 -33.43 -31.79 7.71
N ASN A 188 -33.30 -31.12 8.86
CA ASN A 188 -33.32 -31.78 10.18
C ASN A 188 -32.37 -32.99 10.29
N ASP A 189 -31.16 -32.83 9.76
CA ASP A 189 -30.12 -33.87 9.71
C ASP A 189 -30.56 -35.16 8.95
N LYS A 190 -31.42 -34.99 7.97
CA LYS A 190 -31.84 -36.08 7.05
C LYS A 190 -31.75 -35.58 5.61
N LEU A 191 -31.40 -36.48 4.72
CA LEU A 191 -31.36 -36.23 3.27
C LEU A 191 -32.74 -36.59 2.67
N GLN A 192 -33.40 -35.53 2.15
CA GLN A 192 -34.68 -35.66 1.45
C GLN A 192 -34.44 -35.44 -0.02
N ARG A 193 -34.86 -36.42 -0.86
CA ARG A 193 -34.71 -36.31 -2.31
C ARG A 193 -35.51 -35.15 -2.86
N ILE A 194 -34.92 -34.38 -3.78
CA ILE A 194 -35.55 -33.27 -4.48
C ILE A 194 -36.31 -33.87 -5.68
N GLU A 195 -37.60 -33.57 -5.79
CA GLU A 195 -38.45 -34.00 -6.90
C GLU A 195 -37.93 -33.47 -8.24
N GLY A 196 -38.01 -34.28 -9.29
CA GLY A 196 -37.52 -33.95 -10.64
C GLY A 196 -36.00 -34.02 -10.81
N SER A 197 -35.22 -34.32 -9.74
CA SER A 197 -33.77 -34.37 -9.80
C SER A 197 -33.17 -35.59 -10.49
N ASP A 198 -34.00 -36.52 -10.98
CA ASP A 198 -33.58 -37.71 -11.80
C ASP A 198 -32.83 -37.28 -13.09
N ILE A 199 -33.05 -36.09 -13.58
CA ILE A 199 -32.34 -35.52 -14.74
C ILE A 199 -30.82 -35.50 -14.52
N PHE A 200 -30.34 -35.53 -13.27
CA PHE A 200 -28.91 -35.54 -12.90
C PHE A 200 -28.32 -36.94 -12.80
N LYS A 201 -29.10 -38.02 -12.95
CA LYS A 201 -28.57 -39.37 -12.99
C LYS A 201 -27.56 -39.53 -14.14
N GLY A 202 -26.37 -40.02 -13.83
CA GLY A 202 -25.26 -40.12 -14.76
C GLY A 202 -24.51 -38.83 -15.00
N LYS A 203 -24.88 -37.70 -14.33
CA LYS A 203 -24.23 -36.41 -14.40
C LYS A 203 -23.67 -36.00 -13.05
N LEU A 204 -22.65 -35.14 -13.01
CA LEU A 204 -22.07 -34.61 -11.77
C LEU A 204 -22.47 -33.12 -11.64
N ALA A 205 -23.35 -32.80 -10.70
CA ALA A 205 -23.73 -31.43 -10.36
C ALA A 205 -22.61 -30.79 -9.51
N ARG A 206 -21.73 -30.02 -10.14
CA ARG A 206 -20.59 -29.36 -9.50
C ARG A 206 -20.93 -28.11 -8.78
N VAL A 207 -21.95 -27.40 -9.24
CA VAL A 207 -22.34 -26.08 -8.79
C VAL A 207 -23.83 -26.03 -8.52
N ILE A 208 -24.21 -25.53 -7.36
CA ILE A 208 -25.60 -25.19 -7.04
C ILE A 208 -25.59 -23.81 -6.39
N LEU A 209 -26.31 -22.85 -6.97
CA LEU A 209 -26.32 -21.47 -6.45
C LEU A 209 -27.72 -20.83 -6.57
N ALA A 210 -27.99 -19.88 -5.68
CA ALA A 210 -29.27 -19.15 -5.70
C ALA A 210 -29.38 -18.24 -6.95
N HIS A 211 -30.59 -18.15 -7.51
CA HIS A 211 -30.93 -17.39 -8.72
C HIS A 211 -32.12 -16.46 -8.48
N GLY A 212 -32.23 -15.84 -7.31
CA GLY A 212 -33.35 -14.96 -6.97
C GLY A 212 -34.71 -15.68 -6.82
N ASN A 213 -35.67 -15.03 -6.19
CA ASN A 213 -37.05 -15.49 -6.08
C ASN A 213 -37.26 -16.98 -5.73
N GLY A 214 -36.42 -17.55 -4.88
CA GLY A 214 -36.48 -18.97 -4.49
C GLY A 214 -36.08 -19.97 -5.59
N GLN A 215 -35.49 -19.48 -6.68
CA GLN A 215 -34.93 -20.31 -7.77
C GLN A 215 -33.46 -20.61 -7.51
N CYS A 216 -32.94 -21.66 -8.14
CA CYS A 216 -31.52 -21.94 -8.15
C CYS A 216 -31.03 -22.43 -9.51
N LEU A 217 -29.74 -22.27 -9.75
CA LEU A 217 -29.05 -22.82 -10.92
C LEU A 217 -28.21 -24.02 -10.47
N VAL A 218 -28.29 -25.10 -11.24
CA VAL A 218 -27.50 -26.31 -11.02
C VAL A 218 -26.65 -26.55 -12.28
N GLY A 219 -25.34 -26.45 -12.12
CA GLY A 219 -24.36 -26.64 -13.18
C GLY A 219 -23.69 -28.02 -13.09
N THR A 220 -23.66 -28.74 -14.19
CA THR A 220 -22.98 -30.05 -14.29
C THR A 220 -21.53 -29.89 -14.73
N SER A 221 -20.68 -30.87 -14.46
CA SER A 221 -19.28 -30.87 -14.95
C SER A 221 -19.20 -30.81 -16.46
N SER A 222 -20.17 -31.41 -17.20
CA SER A 222 -20.26 -31.35 -18.66
C SER A 222 -20.71 -30.00 -19.24
N GLY A 223 -20.98 -28.99 -18.37
CA GLY A 223 -21.31 -27.62 -18.79
C GLY A 223 -22.82 -27.35 -18.95
N GLU A 224 -23.70 -28.33 -18.76
CA GLU A 224 -25.13 -28.07 -18.77
C GLU A 224 -25.56 -27.34 -17.49
N ILE A 225 -26.34 -26.28 -17.64
CA ILE A 225 -26.85 -25.51 -16.50
C ILE A 225 -28.37 -25.59 -16.51
N TYR A 226 -28.92 -26.04 -15.40
CA TYR A 226 -30.36 -26.18 -15.20
C TYR A 226 -30.87 -25.16 -14.20
N ARG A 227 -32.00 -24.53 -14.52
CA ARG A 227 -32.74 -23.67 -13.60
C ARG A 227 -33.80 -24.50 -12.89
N TYR A 228 -33.79 -24.49 -11.58
CA TYR A 228 -34.84 -25.03 -10.74
C TYR A 228 -35.81 -23.94 -10.33
N ALA A 229 -37.08 -24.12 -10.69
CA ALA A 229 -38.16 -23.21 -10.35
C ALA A 229 -39.47 -24.00 -10.26
N GLY A 230 -40.29 -23.76 -9.22
CA GLY A 230 -41.61 -24.41 -9.05
C GLY A 230 -41.55 -25.94 -9.08
N GLY A 231 -40.51 -26.54 -8.50
CA GLY A 231 -40.38 -28.01 -8.44
C GLY A 231 -39.85 -28.68 -9.72
N ARG A 232 -39.40 -27.91 -10.71
CA ARG A 232 -38.95 -28.44 -12.00
C ARG A 232 -37.56 -27.93 -12.38
N PHE A 233 -36.78 -28.79 -13.04
CA PHE A 233 -35.51 -28.45 -13.65
C PHE A 233 -35.68 -28.24 -15.14
N THR A 234 -35.25 -27.07 -15.63
CA THR A 234 -35.25 -26.75 -17.07
C THR A 234 -33.86 -26.27 -17.47
N LEU A 235 -33.41 -26.57 -18.69
CA LEU A 235 -32.15 -26.07 -19.19
C LEU A 235 -32.21 -24.53 -19.19
N TRP A 236 -31.22 -23.87 -18.52
CA TRP A 236 -31.24 -22.42 -18.30
C TRP A 236 -30.93 -21.66 -19.57
N ASN A 237 -29.77 -21.94 -20.18
CA ASN A 237 -29.32 -21.31 -21.43
C ASN A 237 -28.59 -22.36 -22.28
N LYS A 238 -29.16 -22.72 -23.43
CA LYS A 238 -28.60 -23.73 -24.32
C LYS A 238 -27.29 -23.26 -24.95
N ALA A 239 -27.21 -22.00 -25.38
CA ALA A 239 -26.02 -21.47 -26.05
C ALA A 239 -24.83 -21.44 -25.08
N PHE A 240 -25.04 -21.03 -23.84
CA PHE A 240 -23.98 -21.03 -22.82
C PHE A 240 -23.58 -22.46 -22.41
N SER A 241 -24.54 -23.38 -22.33
CA SER A 241 -24.22 -24.80 -22.06
C SER A 241 -23.33 -25.40 -23.16
N GLU A 242 -23.53 -25.02 -24.43
CA GLU A 242 -22.64 -25.42 -25.54
C GLU A 242 -21.23 -24.78 -25.39
N VAL A 243 -21.13 -23.53 -24.94
CA VAL A 243 -19.84 -22.87 -24.67
C VAL A 243 -19.06 -23.62 -23.58
N LEU A 244 -19.74 -24.08 -22.55
CA LEU A 244 -19.13 -24.82 -21.43
C LEU A 244 -18.88 -26.31 -21.71
N ARG A 245 -19.38 -26.85 -22.84
CA ARG A 245 -19.14 -28.24 -23.20
C ARG A 245 -17.64 -28.54 -23.21
N ASP A 246 -17.26 -29.66 -22.60
CA ASP A 246 -15.88 -30.14 -22.52
C ASP A 246 -14.88 -29.16 -21.79
N LYS A 247 -15.40 -28.19 -21.02
CA LYS A 247 -14.58 -27.24 -20.24
C LYS A 247 -14.44 -27.66 -18.77
N GLU A 248 -15.18 -28.69 -18.33
CA GLU A 248 -15.18 -29.17 -16.95
C GLU A 248 -15.55 -28.07 -15.93
N LEU A 249 -16.84 -27.69 -15.89
CA LEU A 249 -17.35 -26.75 -14.90
C LEU A 249 -17.07 -27.23 -13.48
N ASN A 250 -16.49 -26.40 -12.63
CA ASN A 250 -16.07 -26.78 -11.29
C ASN A 250 -16.57 -25.85 -10.15
N SER A 251 -16.65 -24.57 -10.40
CA SER A 251 -17.06 -23.57 -9.40
C SER A 251 -17.91 -22.49 -10.02
N ALA A 252 -18.80 -21.87 -9.24
CA ALA A 252 -19.49 -20.66 -9.68
C ALA A 252 -19.87 -19.78 -8.50
N VAL A 253 -20.05 -18.48 -8.77
CA VAL A 253 -20.55 -17.52 -7.82
C VAL A 253 -21.43 -16.49 -8.51
N GLY A 254 -22.53 -16.07 -7.86
CA GLY A 254 -23.37 -14.98 -8.33
C GLY A 254 -23.01 -13.67 -7.66
N VAL A 255 -23.14 -12.57 -8.42
CA VAL A 255 -23.01 -11.20 -7.93
C VAL A 255 -24.35 -10.47 -8.14
N PRO A 256 -25.32 -10.64 -7.20
CA PRO A 256 -26.69 -10.19 -7.40
C PRO A 256 -26.85 -8.70 -7.68
N LYS A 257 -26.06 -7.84 -7.07
CA LYS A 257 -26.12 -6.40 -7.30
C LYS A 257 -25.77 -5.98 -8.72
N ARG A 258 -24.92 -6.78 -9.41
CA ARG A 258 -24.62 -6.58 -10.83
C ARG A 258 -25.47 -7.44 -11.76
N GLY A 259 -26.26 -8.35 -11.21
CA GLY A 259 -27.02 -9.32 -12.01
C GLY A 259 -26.15 -10.27 -12.82
N THR A 260 -24.91 -10.54 -12.37
CA THR A 260 -23.93 -11.35 -13.11
C THR A 260 -23.58 -12.63 -12.37
N TYR A 261 -23.15 -13.64 -13.13
CA TYR A 261 -22.64 -14.92 -12.62
C TYR A 261 -21.25 -15.20 -13.19
N TYR A 262 -20.39 -15.79 -12.37
CA TYR A 262 -19.04 -16.21 -12.74
C TYR A 262 -18.99 -17.74 -12.68
N TRP A 263 -18.52 -18.35 -13.75
CA TRP A 263 -18.46 -19.81 -13.95
C TRP A 263 -17.00 -20.22 -14.15
N GLY A 264 -16.43 -20.89 -13.18
CA GLY A 264 -15.05 -21.36 -13.20
C GLY A 264 -14.94 -22.78 -13.72
N THR A 265 -14.11 -22.98 -14.71
CA THR A 265 -13.83 -24.28 -15.32
C THR A 265 -12.46 -24.81 -14.92
N LEU A 266 -12.21 -26.11 -15.11
CA LEU A 266 -10.88 -26.69 -14.91
C LEU A 266 -9.96 -26.46 -16.11
N LEU A 267 -10.52 -26.29 -17.33
CA LEU A 267 -9.75 -26.31 -18.58
C LEU A 267 -9.67 -24.95 -19.29
N ASP A 268 -10.59 -24.02 -19.01
CA ASP A 268 -10.72 -22.81 -19.83
C ASP A 268 -11.04 -21.53 -19.04
N GLY A 269 -10.63 -21.45 -17.80
CA GLY A 269 -10.74 -20.23 -16.99
C GLY A 269 -12.14 -19.93 -16.49
N VAL A 270 -12.48 -18.64 -16.43
CA VAL A 270 -13.73 -18.10 -15.89
C VAL A 270 -14.58 -17.46 -16.97
N TYR A 271 -15.85 -17.81 -17.03
CA TYR A 271 -16.86 -17.13 -17.85
C TYR A 271 -17.72 -16.23 -16.98
N GLU A 272 -18.00 -15.05 -17.45
CA GLU A 272 -18.98 -14.13 -16.86
C GLU A 272 -20.22 -14.09 -17.72
N THR A 273 -21.40 -14.23 -17.09
CA THR A 273 -22.69 -14.13 -17.76
C THR A 273 -23.60 -13.14 -17.07
N ASP A 274 -24.58 -12.62 -17.81
CA ASP A 274 -25.74 -11.93 -17.25
C ASP A 274 -26.72 -12.91 -16.55
N ALA A 275 -27.84 -12.37 -16.07
CA ALA A 275 -28.89 -13.15 -15.39
C ALA A 275 -29.65 -14.12 -16.33
N ASP A 276 -29.54 -13.95 -17.63
CA ASP A 276 -30.16 -14.80 -18.64
C ASP A 276 -29.17 -15.83 -19.23
N GLY A 277 -27.91 -15.78 -18.84
CA GLY A 277 -26.85 -16.70 -19.27
C GLY A 277 -26.17 -16.28 -20.58
N ASN A 278 -26.31 -15.03 -21.00
CA ASN A 278 -25.51 -14.51 -22.10
C ASN A 278 -24.09 -14.23 -21.63
N VAL A 279 -23.10 -14.65 -22.40
CA VAL A 279 -21.69 -14.45 -22.05
C VAL A 279 -21.33 -12.99 -22.21
N LEU A 280 -20.91 -12.35 -21.12
CA LEU A 280 -20.42 -10.99 -21.08
C LEU A 280 -18.90 -10.95 -21.28
N ALA A 281 -18.18 -11.87 -20.62
CA ALA A 281 -16.72 -11.94 -20.71
C ALA A 281 -16.20 -13.37 -20.50
N HIS A 282 -14.99 -13.61 -20.99
CA HIS A 282 -14.23 -14.86 -20.76
C HIS A 282 -12.80 -14.50 -20.35
N TYR A 283 -12.40 -14.96 -19.18
CA TYR A 283 -11.08 -14.73 -18.57
C TYR A 283 -10.31 -16.03 -18.55
N SER A 284 -9.16 -16.04 -19.20
CA SER A 284 -8.34 -17.25 -19.35
C SER A 284 -6.85 -16.91 -19.35
N SER A 285 -6.00 -17.92 -19.36
CA SER A 285 -4.54 -17.73 -19.48
C SER A 285 -4.10 -17.10 -20.81
N LYS A 286 -5.00 -16.99 -21.77
CA LYS A 286 -4.74 -16.32 -23.06
C LYS A 286 -4.92 -14.82 -23.01
N ASN A 287 -5.68 -14.31 -22.04
CA ASN A 287 -6.05 -12.90 -22.03
C ASN A 287 -5.90 -12.17 -20.68
N SER A 288 -5.98 -12.87 -19.54
CA SER A 288 -6.01 -12.16 -18.25
C SER A 288 -5.62 -12.96 -17.02
N LEU A 289 -5.81 -14.29 -16.99
CA LEU A 289 -5.51 -15.11 -15.83
C LEU A 289 -4.14 -15.79 -15.97
N GLN A 290 -3.47 -16.04 -14.87
CA GLN A 290 -2.22 -16.80 -14.87
C GLN A 290 -2.43 -18.32 -15.03
N ASN A 291 -3.66 -18.82 -14.85
CA ASN A 291 -3.98 -20.24 -14.96
C ASN A 291 -5.46 -20.47 -15.31
N ASN A 292 -5.76 -21.50 -16.11
CA ASN A 292 -7.12 -21.83 -16.53
C ASN A 292 -7.87 -22.74 -15.55
N THR A 293 -7.15 -23.41 -14.64
CA THR A 293 -7.76 -24.37 -13.73
C THR A 293 -8.31 -23.66 -12.49
N ILE A 294 -9.63 -23.42 -12.50
CA ILE A 294 -10.31 -22.70 -11.45
C ILE A 294 -10.83 -23.69 -10.40
N LEU A 295 -10.36 -23.54 -9.17
CA LEU A 295 -10.72 -24.40 -8.04
C LEU A 295 -11.82 -23.78 -7.17
N ALA A 296 -11.79 -22.46 -6.99
CA ALA A 296 -12.75 -21.72 -6.18
C ALA A 296 -13.08 -20.36 -6.76
N LEU A 297 -14.31 -19.93 -6.57
CA LEU A 297 -14.77 -18.56 -6.80
C LEU A 297 -15.47 -18.06 -5.52
N CYS A 298 -15.16 -16.85 -5.11
CA CYS A 298 -15.78 -16.22 -3.95
C CYS A 298 -16.03 -14.72 -4.24
N LYS A 299 -17.26 -14.28 -3.99
CA LYS A 299 -17.63 -12.87 -4.03
C LYS A 299 -17.23 -12.22 -2.70
N ASP A 300 -16.61 -11.05 -2.77
CA ASP A 300 -16.34 -10.24 -1.58
C ASP A 300 -17.48 -9.26 -1.26
N ASN A 301 -17.33 -8.51 -0.16
CA ASN A 301 -18.28 -7.51 0.31
C ASN A 301 -18.41 -6.30 -0.63
N LEU A 302 -17.44 -6.10 -1.53
CA LEU A 302 -17.44 -5.05 -2.55
C LEU A 302 -18.00 -5.52 -3.90
N ASP A 303 -18.57 -6.73 -3.94
CA ASP A 303 -19.09 -7.37 -5.15
C ASP A 303 -18.04 -7.67 -6.23
N ASN A 304 -16.77 -7.76 -5.84
CA ASN A 304 -15.68 -8.26 -6.67
C ASN A 304 -15.53 -9.77 -6.48
N VAL A 305 -14.73 -10.41 -7.33
CA VAL A 305 -14.61 -11.87 -7.33
C VAL A 305 -13.17 -12.32 -7.14
N TRP A 306 -12.96 -13.09 -6.09
CA TRP A 306 -11.74 -13.83 -5.85
C TRP A 306 -11.75 -15.16 -6.59
N VAL A 307 -10.62 -15.48 -7.22
CA VAL A 307 -10.43 -16.68 -8.03
C VAL A 307 -9.31 -17.51 -7.43
N GLY A 308 -9.66 -18.64 -6.82
CA GLY A 308 -8.70 -19.67 -6.39
C GLY A 308 -8.35 -20.60 -7.54
N MET A 309 -7.07 -20.74 -7.87
CA MET A 309 -6.58 -21.52 -9.00
C MET A 309 -5.66 -22.65 -8.56
N ASP A 310 -5.41 -23.59 -9.48
CA ASP A 310 -4.35 -24.59 -9.31
C ASP A 310 -2.95 -23.95 -9.18
N ARG A 311 -2.78 -22.76 -9.77
CA ARG A 311 -1.55 -21.98 -9.70
C ARG A 311 -1.87 -20.54 -9.34
N GLY A 312 -1.78 -20.21 -8.05
CA GLY A 312 -1.97 -18.84 -7.54
C GLY A 312 -3.41 -18.43 -7.30
N LEU A 313 -3.61 -17.15 -7.17
CA LEU A 313 -4.89 -16.49 -6.97
C LEU A 313 -5.08 -15.39 -8.02
N ALA A 314 -6.32 -15.03 -8.31
CA ALA A 314 -6.62 -13.80 -9.02
C ALA A 314 -7.78 -13.07 -8.33
N TYR A 315 -7.85 -11.78 -8.58
CA TYR A 315 -8.90 -10.90 -8.09
C TYR A 315 -9.47 -10.09 -9.24
N ILE A 316 -10.76 -10.27 -9.51
CA ILE A 316 -11.52 -9.60 -10.57
C ILE A 316 -12.22 -8.42 -9.91
N ARG A 317 -11.71 -7.21 -10.15
CA ARG A 317 -12.20 -5.96 -9.57
C ARG A 317 -12.91 -5.11 -10.60
N TYR A 318 -14.12 -4.70 -10.28
CA TYR A 318 -14.88 -3.71 -11.05
C TYR A 318 -14.78 -2.34 -10.41
N THR A 319 -14.49 -1.36 -11.24
CA THR A 319 -14.56 0.05 -10.85
C THR A 319 -15.44 0.75 -11.86
N LYS A 320 -16.56 1.29 -11.39
CA LYS A 320 -17.53 1.96 -12.25
C LYS A 320 -16.89 3.07 -13.07
N GLY A 321 -17.16 3.10 -14.36
CA GLY A 321 -16.58 4.06 -15.28
C GLY A 321 -15.19 3.71 -15.79
N LEU A 322 -14.52 2.67 -15.26
CA LEU A 322 -13.20 2.24 -15.70
C LEU A 322 -13.26 0.89 -16.40
N SER A 323 -12.65 0.81 -17.57
CA SER A 323 -12.46 -0.45 -18.30
C SER A 323 -10.98 -0.68 -18.55
N TYR A 324 -10.49 -1.84 -18.12
CA TYR A 324 -9.06 -2.18 -18.12
C TYR A 324 -8.69 -3.08 -19.30
N TYR A 325 -7.65 -2.70 -20.03
CA TYR A 325 -7.13 -3.40 -21.21
C TYR A 325 -5.63 -3.65 -21.00
N ASN A 326 -5.29 -4.78 -20.43
CA ASN A 326 -3.89 -5.15 -20.22
C ASN A 326 -3.34 -5.97 -21.40
N SER A 327 -2.06 -5.91 -21.64
CA SER A 327 -1.37 -6.60 -22.73
C SER A 327 -0.95 -8.04 -22.38
N PHE A 328 -1.73 -8.75 -21.58
CA PHE A 328 -1.38 -10.07 -21.06
C PHE A 328 -1.05 -11.12 -22.14
N SER A 329 -1.76 -11.06 -23.27
CA SER A 329 -1.60 -12.05 -24.36
C SER A 329 -0.94 -11.49 -25.62
N GLN A 330 -0.95 -10.19 -25.81
CA GLN A 330 -0.27 -9.47 -26.88
C GLN A 330 0.50 -8.32 -26.27
N ASP A 331 1.81 -8.44 -26.23
CA ASP A 331 2.66 -7.34 -25.79
C ASP A 331 2.61 -6.20 -26.80
N ILE A 332 1.74 -5.24 -26.56
CA ILE A 332 1.66 -4.02 -27.37
C ILE A 332 2.70 -2.99 -26.96
N GLY A 333 3.45 -3.29 -25.89
CA GLY A 333 4.42 -2.39 -25.28
C GLY A 333 3.78 -1.24 -24.50
N ALA A 334 4.62 -0.28 -24.12
CA ALA A 334 4.20 0.93 -23.42
C ALA A 334 3.35 1.82 -24.33
N VAL A 335 2.21 2.28 -23.82
CA VAL A 335 1.28 3.16 -24.51
C VAL A 335 1.61 4.62 -24.18
N TYR A 336 1.83 5.45 -25.20
CA TYR A 336 2.15 6.86 -25.03
C TYR A 336 0.99 7.79 -25.36
N CYS A 337 0.17 7.41 -26.35
CA CYS A 337 -0.95 8.22 -26.79
C CYS A 337 -2.02 7.37 -27.46
N ALA A 338 -3.23 7.93 -27.56
CA ALA A 338 -4.32 7.30 -28.28
C ALA A 338 -5.25 8.37 -28.89
N THR A 339 -6.03 7.97 -29.89
CA THR A 339 -7.07 8.82 -30.49
C THR A 339 -8.14 7.99 -31.16
N TYR A 340 -9.34 8.55 -31.29
CA TYR A 340 -10.37 8.00 -32.19
C TYR A 340 -10.15 8.51 -33.59
N TRP A 341 -10.16 7.60 -34.54
CA TRP A 341 -10.08 7.94 -35.95
C TRP A 341 -10.92 6.96 -36.79
N ASN A 342 -11.81 7.49 -37.64
CA ASN A 342 -12.62 6.73 -38.59
C ASN A 342 -13.26 5.44 -38.00
N ASN A 343 -13.94 5.54 -36.85
CA ASN A 343 -14.56 4.44 -36.08
C ASN A 343 -13.56 3.40 -35.48
N TYR A 344 -12.29 3.74 -35.42
CA TYR A 344 -11.26 2.95 -34.72
C TYR A 344 -10.70 3.71 -33.53
N LEU A 345 -10.29 3.00 -32.52
CA LEU A 345 -9.35 3.46 -31.52
C LEU A 345 -7.94 3.16 -32.03
N LEU A 346 -7.11 4.18 -32.19
CA LEU A 346 -5.70 4.07 -32.48
C LEU A 346 -4.91 4.23 -31.18
N ILE A 347 -3.90 3.38 -31.00
CA ILE A 347 -3.06 3.33 -29.81
C ILE A 347 -1.62 3.45 -30.27
N GLY A 348 -0.94 4.51 -29.86
CA GLY A 348 0.48 4.76 -30.14
C GLY A 348 1.35 4.19 -29.01
N THR A 349 2.27 3.32 -29.37
CA THR A 349 3.13 2.59 -28.43
C THR A 349 4.61 2.76 -28.77
N ASN A 350 5.49 2.19 -27.96
CA ASN A 350 6.92 2.11 -28.27
C ASN A 350 7.25 1.17 -29.46
N GLN A 351 6.29 0.35 -29.88
CA GLN A 351 6.46 -0.61 -30.98
C GLN A 351 5.87 -0.10 -32.30
N GLY A 352 4.88 0.79 -32.24
CA GLY A 352 4.18 1.35 -33.37
C GLY A 352 2.72 1.70 -33.05
N VAL A 353 1.90 1.81 -34.10
CA VAL A 353 0.48 2.07 -33.98
C VAL A 353 -0.29 0.75 -34.01
N TYR A 354 -1.12 0.55 -32.99
CA TYR A 354 -2.15 -0.49 -32.99
C TYR A 354 -3.52 0.17 -33.18
N TYR A 355 -4.46 -0.56 -33.78
CA TYR A 355 -5.81 -0.07 -33.97
C TYR A 355 -6.85 -1.16 -33.78
N ILE A 356 -8.00 -0.78 -33.24
CA ILE A 356 -9.13 -1.66 -32.98
C ILE A 356 -10.44 -0.95 -33.34
N PRO A 357 -11.43 -1.62 -34.01
CA PRO A 357 -12.76 -1.03 -34.23
C PRO A 357 -13.42 -0.68 -32.89
N GLN A 358 -13.98 0.51 -32.75
CA GLN A 358 -14.62 0.95 -31.49
C GLN A 358 -15.68 -0.04 -31.01
N LYS A 359 -16.47 -0.63 -31.89
CA LYS A 359 -17.47 -1.65 -31.54
C LYS A 359 -16.88 -2.94 -30.95
N SER A 360 -15.63 -3.24 -31.22
CA SER A 360 -14.95 -4.42 -30.73
C SER A 360 -14.25 -4.22 -29.36
N LEU A 361 -14.15 -2.99 -28.89
CA LEU A 361 -13.52 -2.68 -27.58
C LEU A 361 -14.19 -3.41 -26.42
N PHE A 362 -15.52 -3.54 -26.50
CA PHE A 362 -16.31 -4.16 -25.43
C PHE A 362 -16.59 -5.64 -25.65
N SER A 363 -16.11 -6.23 -26.74
CA SER A 363 -16.23 -7.68 -26.97
C SER A 363 -15.37 -8.47 -25.94
N SER A 364 -15.83 -9.69 -25.65
CA SER A 364 -15.09 -10.61 -24.77
C SER A 364 -13.70 -10.94 -25.30
N ASP A 365 -13.56 -10.96 -26.62
CA ASP A 365 -12.30 -11.24 -27.33
C ASP A 365 -11.84 -10.02 -28.15
N TYR A 366 -11.64 -8.88 -27.48
CA TYR A 366 -11.17 -7.66 -28.12
C TYR A 366 -9.76 -7.80 -28.72
N PHE A 367 -8.93 -8.66 -28.16
CA PHE A 367 -7.55 -8.87 -28.63
C PHE A 367 -7.50 -9.43 -30.05
N SER A 368 -8.42 -10.29 -30.45
CA SER A 368 -8.47 -10.81 -31.83
C SER A 368 -8.75 -9.72 -32.86
N SER A 369 -9.38 -8.62 -32.42
CA SER A 369 -9.70 -7.46 -33.25
C SER A 369 -8.62 -6.39 -33.23
N LEU A 370 -7.62 -6.47 -32.35
CA LEU A 370 -6.52 -5.52 -32.25
C LEU A 370 -5.48 -5.84 -33.34
N LYS A 371 -5.16 -4.86 -34.16
CA LYS A 371 -4.25 -5.01 -35.30
C LYS A 371 -3.11 -4.02 -35.22
N PHE A 372 -1.92 -4.48 -35.61
CA PHE A 372 -0.75 -3.64 -35.82
C PHE A 372 -0.80 -2.96 -37.17
N MET A 373 -0.52 -1.65 -37.21
CA MET A 373 -0.46 -0.86 -38.44
C MET A 373 0.94 -0.97 -39.08
N LYS A 374 1.01 -1.61 -40.25
CA LYS A 374 2.28 -1.75 -40.98
C LYS A 374 2.84 -0.38 -41.36
N GLY A 375 4.16 -0.25 -41.30
CA GLY A 375 4.88 0.99 -41.63
C GLY A 375 4.95 2.00 -40.47
N THR A 376 4.51 1.61 -39.27
CA THR A 376 4.62 2.43 -38.07
C THR A 376 5.53 1.84 -37.00
N GLN A 377 6.42 0.92 -37.39
CA GLN A 377 7.39 0.30 -36.48
C GLN A 377 8.28 1.36 -35.84
N GLY A 378 8.26 1.44 -34.50
CA GLY A 378 9.01 2.40 -33.71
C GLY A 378 8.11 3.18 -32.76
N GLN A 379 8.68 4.14 -32.07
CA GLN A 379 8.01 4.87 -31.01
C GLN A 379 7.06 5.93 -31.56
N VAL A 380 5.84 5.94 -31.05
CA VAL A 380 4.77 6.87 -31.38
C VAL A 380 4.55 7.81 -30.20
N TRP A 381 4.83 9.09 -30.38
CA TRP A 381 4.76 10.07 -29.30
C TRP A 381 3.42 10.77 -29.18
N SER A 382 2.79 11.05 -30.32
CA SER A 382 1.54 11.85 -30.33
C SER A 382 0.70 11.58 -31.55
N PHE A 383 -0.62 11.80 -31.40
CA PHE A 383 -1.56 11.95 -32.49
C PHE A 383 -2.07 13.39 -32.51
N SER A 384 -2.23 13.95 -33.71
CA SER A 384 -2.80 15.28 -33.91
C SER A 384 -3.78 15.24 -35.08
N ALA A 385 -5.08 15.40 -34.78
CA ALA A 385 -6.11 15.55 -35.80
C ALA A 385 -6.21 17.03 -36.21
N VAL A 386 -5.93 17.32 -37.47
CA VAL A 386 -5.91 18.67 -38.00
C VAL A 386 -6.64 18.66 -39.35
N ASP A 387 -7.69 19.47 -39.46
CA ASP A 387 -8.46 19.68 -40.71
C ASP A 387 -8.90 18.37 -41.40
N GLY A 388 -9.37 17.39 -40.61
CA GLY A 388 -9.84 16.10 -41.11
C GLY A 388 -8.75 15.16 -41.57
N ARG A 389 -7.48 15.45 -41.27
CA ARG A 389 -6.29 14.59 -41.43
C ARG A 389 -5.73 14.20 -40.10
N LEU A 390 -5.20 12.99 -39.97
CA LEU A 390 -4.56 12.51 -38.76
C LEU A 390 -3.08 12.42 -38.97
N PHE A 391 -2.34 13.13 -38.11
CA PHE A 391 -0.88 13.09 -38.06
C PHE A 391 -0.41 12.32 -36.85
N CYS A 392 0.69 11.60 -37.01
CA CYS A 392 1.34 10.82 -35.99
C CYS A 392 2.78 11.31 -35.82
N GLY A 393 3.12 11.77 -34.64
CA GLY A 393 4.50 12.07 -34.24
C GLY A 393 5.23 10.77 -33.95
N HIS A 394 6.17 10.42 -34.82
CA HIS A 394 6.87 9.15 -34.80
C HIS A 394 8.37 9.37 -34.63
N ASN A 395 9.12 8.38 -34.09
CA ASN A 395 10.56 8.50 -33.85
C ASN A 395 11.41 8.65 -35.13
N MET A 396 10.83 8.43 -36.30
CA MET A 396 11.53 8.55 -37.59
C MET A 396 11.10 9.77 -38.39
N SER A 397 9.84 10.21 -38.29
CA SER A 397 9.26 11.26 -39.14
C SER A 397 7.88 11.66 -38.60
N ILE A 398 7.23 12.58 -39.31
CA ILE A 398 5.80 12.79 -39.23
C ILE A 398 5.09 11.79 -40.16
N LEU A 399 4.19 10.97 -39.62
CA LEU A 399 3.36 10.09 -40.44
C LEU A 399 1.97 10.67 -40.59
N GLU A 400 1.35 10.44 -41.70
CA GLU A 400 -0.06 10.70 -41.96
C GLU A 400 -0.83 9.38 -42.04
N ILE A 401 -1.89 9.26 -41.23
CA ILE A 401 -2.71 8.06 -41.16
C ILE A 401 -3.99 8.28 -41.96
N GLY A 402 -4.14 7.51 -43.02
CA GLY A 402 -5.32 7.54 -43.91
C GLY A 402 -6.56 6.94 -43.24
N LYS A 403 -7.75 7.21 -43.83
CA LYS A 403 -9.01 6.61 -43.40
C LYS A 403 -9.06 5.11 -43.66
N ASP A 404 -8.19 4.60 -44.51
CA ASP A 404 -7.99 3.18 -44.85
C ASP A 404 -7.06 2.46 -43.86
N MET A 405 -6.66 3.13 -42.77
CA MET A 405 -5.72 2.61 -41.75
C MET A 405 -4.34 2.28 -42.30
N ASN A 406 -3.88 3.01 -43.32
CA ASN A 406 -2.53 2.97 -43.82
C ASN A 406 -1.77 4.22 -43.39
N ALA A 407 -0.50 4.02 -43.02
CA ALA A 407 0.42 5.11 -42.66
C ALA A 407 1.30 5.45 -43.85
N SER A 408 1.55 6.75 -44.05
CA SER A 408 2.49 7.27 -45.05
C SER A 408 3.35 8.37 -44.45
N ALA A 409 4.52 8.63 -45.03
CA ALA A 409 5.41 9.73 -44.64
C ALA A 409 5.53 10.73 -45.80
N PRO A 410 4.50 11.58 -46.01
CA PRO A 410 4.44 12.44 -47.20
C PRO A 410 5.34 13.66 -47.13
N TYR A 411 5.96 13.92 -45.96
CA TYR A 411 6.78 15.11 -45.71
C TYR A 411 8.27 14.74 -45.66
N PRO A 412 9.15 15.55 -46.27
CA PRO A 412 10.58 15.32 -46.28
C PRO A 412 11.23 15.70 -44.94
N LEU A 413 10.80 15.05 -43.86
CA LEU A 413 11.32 15.21 -42.51
C LEU A 413 11.89 13.89 -42.04
N HIS A 414 13.21 13.83 -41.81
CA HIS A 414 13.95 12.60 -41.46
C HIS A 414 14.48 12.70 -40.02
N THR A 415 13.62 13.07 -39.09
CA THR A 415 13.93 13.15 -37.65
C THR A 415 12.69 12.82 -36.82
N GLY A 416 12.88 12.34 -35.62
CA GLY A 416 11.76 12.07 -34.71
C GLY A 416 10.95 13.32 -34.37
N VAL A 417 9.66 13.13 -34.14
CA VAL A 417 8.67 14.15 -33.89
C VAL A 417 7.95 13.89 -32.57
N PHE A 418 8.08 14.79 -31.60
CA PHE A 418 7.43 14.72 -30.30
C PHE A 418 5.98 15.24 -30.35
N ARG A 419 5.80 16.43 -30.92
CA ARG A 419 4.52 17.15 -30.89
C ARG A 419 4.22 17.82 -32.25
N ILE A 420 2.95 17.86 -32.59
CA ILE A 420 2.45 18.54 -33.80
C ILE A 420 1.33 19.46 -33.38
N THR A 421 1.45 20.75 -33.65
CA THR A 421 0.48 21.79 -33.27
C THR A 421 0.08 22.59 -34.50
N LYS A 422 -1.22 22.77 -34.77
CA LYS A 422 -1.68 23.65 -35.84
C LYS A 422 -1.39 25.10 -35.50
N LEU A 423 -0.82 25.83 -36.44
CA LEU A 423 -0.66 27.26 -36.31
C LEU A 423 -1.99 27.96 -36.71
N PRO A 424 -2.42 28.97 -35.94
CA PRO A 424 -3.65 29.72 -36.21
C PRO A 424 -3.43 30.75 -37.32
N VAL A 425 -3.21 30.29 -38.54
CA VAL A 425 -2.96 31.09 -39.74
C VAL A 425 -4.18 31.02 -40.65
N LYS A 426 -4.63 32.18 -41.21
CA LYS A 426 -5.88 32.23 -41.98
C LYS A 426 -5.74 31.67 -43.40
N ASP A 427 -4.61 31.93 -44.07
CA ASP A 427 -4.47 31.68 -45.51
C ASP A 427 -3.55 30.51 -45.84
N ARG A 428 -3.06 29.79 -44.87
CA ARG A 428 -2.14 28.66 -45.04
C ARG A 428 -2.37 27.59 -43.97
N ASN A 429 -2.27 26.35 -44.35
CA ASN A 429 -2.40 25.23 -43.44
C ASN A 429 -1.03 24.79 -42.91
N LEU A 430 -0.55 25.48 -41.88
CA LEU A 430 0.78 25.26 -41.32
C LEU A 430 0.71 24.48 -40.00
N LEU A 431 1.63 23.54 -39.85
CA LEU A 431 1.90 22.84 -38.58
C LEU A 431 3.23 23.28 -38.00
N PHE A 432 3.24 23.59 -36.73
CA PHE A 432 4.45 23.68 -35.92
C PHE A 432 4.81 22.31 -35.36
N VAL A 433 5.97 21.80 -35.72
CA VAL A 433 6.40 20.44 -35.44
C VAL A 433 7.60 20.48 -34.51
N VAL A 434 7.46 19.92 -33.32
CA VAL A 434 8.55 19.75 -32.36
C VAL A 434 9.30 18.48 -32.71
N THR A 435 10.54 18.61 -33.12
CA THR A 435 11.39 17.48 -33.54
C THR A 435 12.51 17.18 -32.55
N TYR A 436 13.18 16.06 -32.72
CA TYR A 436 14.36 15.70 -31.92
C TYR A 436 15.50 16.72 -32.04
N ASN A 437 15.53 17.43 -33.17
CA ASN A 437 16.60 18.41 -33.46
C ASN A 437 16.11 19.84 -33.19
N LYS A 438 15.48 20.46 -34.19
CA LYS A 438 14.99 21.83 -34.15
C LYS A 438 13.51 21.84 -34.54
N PRO A 439 12.71 22.76 -33.97
CA PRO A 439 11.36 22.95 -34.44
C PRO A 439 11.31 23.19 -35.94
N ALA A 440 10.29 22.62 -36.57
CA ALA A 440 10.08 22.76 -38.00
C ALA A 440 8.66 23.23 -38.31
N ILE A 441 8.47 23.88 -39.43
CA ILE A 441 7.17 24.20 -40.02
C ILE A 441 6.90 23.24 -41.16
N VAL A 442 5.72 22.66 -41.16
CA VAL A 442 5.20 21.81 -42.23
C VAL A 442 4.02 22.51 -42.86
N ASP A 443 4.09 22.76 -44.15
CA ASP A 443 3.00 23.25 -44.98
C ASP A 443 2.22 22.03 -45.51
N MET A 444 0.98 21.88 -45.04
CA MET A 444 0.15 20.72 -45.36
C MET A 444 -0.28 20.69 -46.84
N ASP A 445 -0.38 21.84 -47.47
CA ASP A 445 -0.88 21.97 -48.87
C ASP A 445 0.25 21.71 -49.87
N THR A 446 1.43 22.31 -49.61
CA THR A 446 2.58 22.17 -50.49
C THR A 446 3.53 21.04 -50.15
N ARG A 447 3.34 20.39 -49.00
CA ARG A 447 4.21 19.34 -48.39
C ARG A 447 5.66 19.80 -48.15
N LYS A 448 5.90 21.11 -48.15
CA LYS A 448 7.22 21.68 -47.84
C LYS A 448 7.47 21.65 -46.35
N VAL A 449 8.72 21.42 -46.01
CA VAL A 449 9.19 21.44 -44.61
C VAL A 449 10.41 22.36 -44.53
N TRP A 450 10.46 23.20 -43.49
CA TRP A 450 11.66 23.98 -43.18
C TRP A 450 11.85 24.11 -41.68
N GLU A 451 13.08 24.15 -41.27
CA GLU A 451 13.46 24.37 -39.86
C GLU A 451 13.34 25.85 -39.50
N VAL A 452 12.94 26.12 -38.25
CA VAL A 452 12.91 27.48 -37.72
C VAL A 452 14.24 27.74 -36.98
N SER A 453 15.01 28.70 -37.46
CA SER A 453 16.33 29.01 -36.89
C SER A 453 16.22 29.95 -35.70
N GLY A 454 17.21 29.90 -34.78
CA GLY A 454 17.34 30.79 -33.64
C GLY A 454 17.19 30.19 -32.25
N ILE A 455 16.76 28.92 -32.14
CA ILE A 455 16.72 28.16 -30.86
C ILE A 455 17.97 27.31 -30.75
N SER A 456 18.66 27.47 -29.62
CA SER A 456 19.89 26.69 -29.32
C SER A 456 19.65 25.45 -28.47
N LYS A 457 18.53 25.40 -27.75
CA LYS A 457 18.17 24.30 -26.84
C LYS A 457 17.17 23.36 -27.52
N SER A 458 17.24 22.05 -27.23
CA SER A 458 16.26 21.09 -27.72
C SER A 458 14.89 21.33 -27.11
N VAL A 459 13.85 21.30 -27.91
CA VAL A 459 12.45 21.51 -27.54
C VAL A 459 11.74 20.17 -27.52
N ILE A 460 10.91 19.91 -26.49
CA ILE A 460 10.15 18.66 -26.34
C ILE A 460 8.65 18.85 -26.41
N ASN A 461 8.16 20.06 -26.16
CA ASN A 461 6.74 20.37 -26.18
C ASN A 461 6.52 21.81 -26.70
N ALA A 462 5.38 22.05 -27.30
CA ALA A 462 4.98 23.40 -27.71
C ALA A 462 3.46 23.58 -27.67
N GLU A 463 3.04 24.74 -27.16
CA GLU A 463 1.62 25.14 -27.11
C GLU A 463 1.45 26.56 -27.62
N VAL A 464 0.29 26.84 -28.19
CA VAL A 464 -0.08 28.18 -28.69
C VAL A 464 -1.07 28.83 -27.73
N ASP A 465 -0.75 30.06 -27.28
CA ASP A 465 -1.63 30.82 -26.41
C ASP A 465 -2.72 31.56 -27.20
N HIS A 466 -3.63 32.25 -26.50
CA HIS A 466 -4.74 33.00 -27.10
C HIS A 466 -4.30 34.22 -27.92
N LEU A 467 -3.06 34.69 -27.72
CA LEU A 467 -2.46 35.79 -28.49
C LEU A 467 -1.65 35.28 -29.68
N ASN A 468 -1.68 33.99 -29.99
CA ASN A 468 -0.91 33.32 -31.04
C ASN A 468 0.63 33.31 -30.78
N ASN A 469 1.07 33.46 -29.53
CA ASN A 469 2.46 33.17 -29.18
C ASN A 469 2.65 31.67 -29.05
N ILE A 470 3.80 31.20 -29.48
CA ILE A 470 4.23 29.82 -29.31
C ILE A 470 5.10 29.76 -28.08
N TRP A 471 4.65 28.95 -27.12
CA TRP A 471 5.42 28.59 -25.94
C TRP A 471 6.09 27.25 -26.16
N MET A 472 7.35 27.12 -25.82
CA MET A 472 8.15 25.91 -26.05
C MET A 472 8.89 25.50 -24.80
N GLU A 473 8.68 24.24 -24.42
CA GLU A 473 9.39 23.58 -23.32
C GLU A 473 10.72 23.05 -23.81
N THR A 474 11.80 23.31 -23.07
CA THR A 474 13.13 22.83 -23.42
C THR A 474 13.53 21.62 -22.56
N VAL A 475 14.43 20.80 -23.07
CA VAL A 475 15.01 19.71 -22.29
C VAL A 475 15.80 20.29 -21.13
N GLY A 476 15.25 20.11 -19.91
CA GLY A 476 15.95 20.35 -18.64
C GLY A 476 16.05 21.80 -18.18
N GLN A 477 15.77 22.82 -18.98
CA GLN A 477 15.94 24.21 -18.54
C GLN A 477 15.02 25.19 -19.26
N GLY A 478 14.07 25.78 -18.53
CA GLY A 478 13.31 26.94 -18.92
C GLY A 478 12.35 26.79 -20.10
N ILE A 479 11.74 27.89 -20.45
CA ILE A 479 10.68 28.01 -21.45
C ILE A 479 11.02 29.11 -22.46
N TYR A 480 10.77 28.87 -23.75
CA TYR A 480 10.76 29.91 -24.75
C TYR A 480 9.34 30.42 -25.03
N LYS A 481 9.17 31.71 -25.21
CA LYS A 481 8.01 32.37 -25.75
C LYS A 481 8.41 33.08 -27.05
N CYS A 482 7.71 32.79 -28.14
CA CYS A 482 8.06 33.41 -29.41
C CYS A 482 6.82 33.72 -30.25
N ARG A 483 7.05 34.53 -31.27
CA ARG A 483 6.15 34.77 -32.38
C ARG A 483 6.93 34.62 -33.68
N LEU A 484 6.39 33.90 -34.61
CA LEU A 484 7.02 33.73 -35.94
C LEU A 484 6.86 34.98 -36.79
N THR A 485 7.81 35.19 -37.69
CA THR A 485 7.73 36.19 -38.76
C THR A 485 6.63 35.82 -39.76
N ASP A 486 6.19 36.76 -40.60
CA ASP A 486 5.12 36.54 -41.60
C ASP A 486 5.50 35.49 -42.64
N ASP A 487 6.78 35.24 -42.89
CA ASP A 487 7.25 34.17 -43.78
C ASP A 487 7.46 32.81 -43.05
N TYR A 488 7.24 32.78 -41.73
CA TYR A 488 7.37 31.62 -40.86
C TYR A 488 8.75 30.94 -40.86
N LYS A 489 9.81 31.65 -41.24
CA LYS A 489 11.18 31.08 -41.29
C LYS A 489 12.04 31.45 -40.09
N SER A 490 11.65 32.48 -39.36
CA SER A 490 12.38 32.99 -38.20
C SER A 490 11.42 33.51 -37.13
N TYR A 491 11.96 34.00 -36.06
CA TYR A 491 11.17 34.60 -34.98
C TYR A 491 11.13 36.09 -35.08
N HIS A 492 9.94 36.68 -35.00
CA HIS A 492 9.77 38.13 -34.83
C HIS A 492 10.31 38.58 -33.47
N TYR A 493 10.04 37.75 -32.43
CA TYR A 493 10.72 37.83 -31.13
C TYR A 493 10.83 36.45 -30.54
N LEU A 494 11.83 36.25 -29.69
CA LEU A 494 12.12 35.02 -28.95
C LEU A 494 12.60 35.40 -27.55
N PHE A 495 11.76 35.16 -26.57
CA PHE A 495 12.08 35.39 -25.15
C PHE A 495 12.34 34.04 -24.48
N TYR A 496 13.27 34.02 -23.56
CA TYR A 496 13.61 32.89 -22.73
C TYR A 496 13.34 33.22 -21.27
N TYR A 497 12.63 32.28 -20.56
CA TYR A 497 12.33 32.32 -19.14
C TYR A 497 12.97 31.11 -18.49
N GLY A 498 13.88 31.30 -17.56
CA GLY A 498 14.58 30.24 -16.86
C GLY A 498 15.49 30.79 -15.78
N THR A 499 16.10 29.92 -14.99
CA THR A 499 16.96 30.25 -13.83
C THR A 499 18.14 31.16 -14.15
N GLU A 500 18.58 31.19 -15.41
CA GLU A 500 19.65 32.10 -15.88
C GLU A 500 19.25 33.58 -15.78
N LYS A 501 17.94 33.87 -15.96
CA LYS A 501 17.39 35.23 -15.91
C LYS A 501 16.64 35.50 -14.61
N ASP A 502 15.95 34.51 -14.08
CA ASP A 502 15.18 34.62 -12.84
C ASP A 502 15.46 33.41 -11.96
N LYS A 503 16.24 33.63 -10.91
CA LYS A 503 16.64 32.58 -9.95
C LYS A 503 15.48 32.03 -9.10
N SER A 504 14.31 32.67 -9.13
CA SER A 504 13.10 32.18 -8.44
C SER A 504 12.38 31.08 -9.19
N LEU A 505 12.68 30.89 -10.49
CA LEU A 505 12.08 29.87 -11.31
C LEU A 505 12.75 28.51 -11.07
N PRO A 506 11.98 27.40 -11.14
CA PRO A 506 12.55 26.05 -11.16
C PRO A 506 13.50 25.83 -12.35
N GLU A 507 14.48 24.95 -12.20
CA GLU A 507 15.34 24.57 -13.33
C GLU A 507 14.53 23.94 -14.46
N LYS A 508 13.62 23.03 -14.13
CA LYS A 508 12.73 22.37 -15.09
C LYS A 508 11.31 22.95 -14.95
N LEU A 509 10.78 23.45 -16.04
CA LEU A 509 9.41 23.88 -16.18
C LEU A 509 8.74 23.09 -17.31
N SER A 510 7.73 22.30 -16.98
CA SER A 510 6.90 21.61 -17.97
C SER A 510 5.74 22.49 -18.39
N LEU A 511 5.41 22.47 -19.67
CA LEU A 511 4.45 23.35 -20.33
C LEU A 511 3.11 22.65 -20.57
N PHE A 512 2.01 23.25 -20.10
CA PHE A 512 0.65 22.74 -20.31
C PHE A 512 -0.31 23.84 -20.72
N LYS A 513 -1.43 23.44 -21.35
CA LYS A 513 -2.56 24.31 -21.63
C LYS A 513 -3.78 23.82 -20.86
N VAL A 514 -4.29 24.63 -19.94
CA VAL A 514 -5.39 24.31 -19.04
C VAL A 514 -6.41 25.44 -19.07
N GLY A 515 -7.67 25.17 -19.34
CA GLY A 515 -8.70 26.21 -19.43
C GLY A 515 -8.35 27.34 -20.43
N GLY A 516 -7.77 26.98 -21.57
CA GLY A 516 -7.29 27.95 -22.56
C GLY A 516 -6.03 28.75 -22.15
N ARG A 517 -5.50 28.57 -20.90
CA ARG A 517 -4.36 29.29 -20.35
C ARG A 517 -3.10 28.45 -20.42
N ILE A 518 -1.96 29.12 -20.55
CA ILE A 518 -0.65 28.49 -20.40
C ILE A 518 -0.30 28.37 -18.91
N VAL A 519 -0.04 27.15 -18.48
CA VAL A 519 0.34 26.79 -17.12
C VAL A 519 1.66 26.05 -17.16
N PHE A 520 2.55 26.34 -16.24
CA PHE A 520 3.82 25.64 -16.08
C PHE A 520 3.83 24.86 -14.77
N LEU A 521 4.55 23.76 -14.74
CA LEU A 521 4.77 22.95 -13.56
C LEU A 521 6.28 22.76 -13.37
N GLY A 522 6.77 23.11 -12.20
CA GLY A 522 8.15 22.91 -11.81
C GLY A 522 8.29 22.78 -10.31
N ASP A 523 9.11 21.84 -9.82
CA ASP A 523 9.33 21.55 -8.40
C ASP A 523 8.01 21.37 -7.62
N ASN A 524 7.08 20.60 -8.22
CA ASN A 524 5.72 20.35 -7.69
C ASN A 524 4.88 21.63 -7.45
N THR A 525 5.21 22.73 -8.14
CA THR A 525 4.56 24.03 -8.02
C THR A 525 4.04 24.46 -9.39
N PHE A 526 2.82 24.99 -9.41
CA PHE A 526 2.19 25.55 -10.62
C PHE A 526 2.54 27.02 -10.77
N TRP A 527 2.82 27.38 -12.00
CA TRP A 527 3.18 28.73 -12.39
C TRP A 527 2.34 29.15 -13.59
N VAL A 528 2.08 30.44 -13.74
CA VAL A 528 1.39 31.05 -14.89
C VAL A 528 2.15 32.26 -15.38
N TYR A 529 1.92 32.60 -16.64
CA TYR A 529 2.48 33.84 -17.18
C TYR A 529 1.58 35.03 -16.87
N ASP A 530 2.14 36.02 -16.21
CA ASP A 530 1.52 37.37 -15.96
C ASP A 530 1.90 38.31 -17.09
N GLU A 531 0.92 38.59 -17.95
CA GLU A 531 1.12 39.46 -19.12
C GLU A 531 1.47 40.93 -18.74
N ASN A 532 0.97 41.40 -17.59
CA ASN A 532 1.20 42.78 -17.14
C ASN A 532 2.63 42.98 -16.64
N ARG A 533 3.24 41.93 -16.09
CA ARG A 533 4.59 41.97 -15.52
C ARG A 533 5.64 41.39 -16.46
N ASP A 534 5.23 40.72 -17.53
CA ASP A 534 6.06 39.89 -18.42
C ASP A 534 6.93 38.92 -17.63
N GLN A 535 6.30 38.20 -16.68
CA GLN A 535 6.97 37.26 -15.77
C GLN A 535 6.15 35.99 -15.56
N ILE A 536 6.85 34.93 -15.26
CA ILE A 536 6.25 33.68 -14.80
C ILE A 536 6.13 33.73 -13.27
N VAL A 537 4.91 33.64 -12.73
CA VAL A 537 4.59 33.78 -11.32
C VAL A 537 3.87 32.53 -10.78
N PRO A 538 3.95 32.20 -9.46
CA PRO A 538 3.25 31.06 -8.89
C PRO A 538 1.72 31.20 -9.02
N GLU A 539 1.03 30.11 -9.39
CA GLU A 539 -0.44 30.05 -9.42
C GLU A 539 -0.97 29.53 -8.07
N ASN A 540 -1.32 30.45 -7.19
CA ASN A 540 -1.66 30.16 -5.80
C ASN A 540 -2.89 29.25 -5.63
N LYS A 541 -3.86 29.29 -6.55
CA LYS A 541 -5.10 28.49 -6.44
C LYS A 541 -4.84 27.02 -6.73
N LEU A 542 -4.09 26.75 -7.81
CA LEU A 542 -3.65 25.38 -8.12
C LEU A 542 -2.72 24.87 -7.03
N ASN A 543 -1.76 25.65 -6.58
CA ASN A 543 -0.83 25.26 -5.53
C ASN A 543 -1.54 24.94 -4.21
N LYS A 544 -2.57 25.70 -3.84
CA LYS A 544 -3.39 25.40 -2.67
C LYS A 544 -4.21 24.10 -2.85
N CYS A 545 -4.76 23.89 -4.05
CA CYS A 545 -5.56 22.70 -4.37
C CYS A 545 -4.72 21.42 -4.28
N PHE A 546 -3.46 21.47 -4.70
CA PHE A 546 -2.54 20.34 -4.73
C PHE A 546 -1.50 20.35 -3.60
N ALA A 547 -1.72 21.11 -2.52
CA ALA A 547 -0.74 21.25 -1.43
C ALA A 547 -0.32 19.91 -0.78
N GLN A 548 -1.22 18.93 -0.80
CA GLN A 548 -0.97 17.58 -0.24
C GLN A 548 -0.57 16.55 -1.31
N VAL A 549 -0.55 16.95 -2.58
CA VAL A 549 -0.18 16.04 -3.68
C VAL A 549 1.27 16.30 -4.05
N SER A 550 2.10 15.30 -3.85
CA SER A 550 3.50 15.31 -4.27
C SER A 550 3.67 14.69 -5.66
N ASP A 551 4.80 14.96 -6.30
CA ASP A 551 5.23 14.28 -7.52
C ASP A 551 4.31 14.49 -8.74
N LEU A 552 3.75 15.71 -8.89
CA LEU A 552 3.01 16.07 -10.09
C LEU A 552 3.91 16.05 -11.33
N LYS A 553 3.47 15.37 -12.39
CA LYS A 553 4.24 15.18 -13.62
C LYS A 553 3.62 15.94 -14.80
N ARG A 554 2.30 15.86 -14.94
CA ARG A 554 1.65 16.33 -16.16
C ARG A 554 0.23 16.83 -15.91
N LEU A 555 -0.20 17.79 -16.74
CA LEU A 555 -1.58 18.18 -16.91
C LEU A 555 -2.04 17.84 -18.33
N VAL A 556 -3.25 17.34 -18.46
CA VAL A 556 -3.87 17.05 -19.75
C VAL A 556 -5.25 17.68 -19.82
N HIS A 557 -5.45 18.53 -20.82
CA HIS A 557 -6.70 19.24 -21.04
C HIS A 557 -7.83 18.28 -21.44
N ILE A 558 -8.99 18.38 -20.79
CA ILE A 558 -10.22 17.64 -21.14
C ILE A 558 -11.16 18.55 -21.91
N ASN A 559 -11.55 19.67 -21.29
CA ASN A 559 -12.42 20.70 -21.85
C ASN A 559 -12.09 22.05 -21.19
N ASP A 560 -12.88 23.10 -21.43
CA ASP A 560 -12.55 24.47 -21.03
C ASP A 560 -12.28 24.67 -19.54
N ASP A 561 -12.88 23.87 -18.68
CA ASP A 561 -12.75 23.98 -17.23
C ASP A 561 -12.20 22.71 -16.55
N GLN A 562 -11.99 21.62 -17.29
CA GLN A 562 -11.50 20.37 -16.71
C GLN A 562 -10.20 19.88 -17.34
N SER A 563 -9.39 19.29 -16.50
CA SER A 563 -8.10 18.69 -16.89
C SER A 563 -7.76 17.48 -16.01
N TRP A 564 -6.93 16.60 -16.52
CA TRP A 564 -6.27 15.57 -15.74
C TRP A 564 -4.97 16.13 -15.18
N ALA A 565 -4.70 15.84 -13.89
CA ALA A 565 -3.40 16.03 -13.27
C ALA A 565 -2.83 14.65 -12.91
N ILE A 566 -1.59 14.39 -13.30
CA ILE A 566 -0.98 13.06 -13.26
C ILE A 566 0.27 13.12 -12.38
N THR A 567 0.37 12.18 -11.45
CA THR A 567 1.61 11.86 -10.70
C THR A 567 2.21 10.55 -11.23
N SER A 568 3.29 10.08 -10.66
CA SER A 568 3.86 8.77 -11.02
C SER A 568 2.92 7.59 -10.74
N SER A 569 2.00 7.73 -9.77
CA SER A 569 1.15 6.63 -9.30
C SER A 569 -0.34 6.95 -9.28
N SER A 570 -0.72 8.23 -9.39
CA SER A 570 -2.12 8.67 -9.24
C SER A 570 -2.52 9.65 -10.32
N ILE A 571 -3.80 9.65 -10.64
CA ILE A 571 -4.41 10.59 -11.56
C ILE A 571 -5.57 11.30 -10.87
N TYR A 572 -5.69 12.59 -11.11
CA TYR A 572 -6.69 13.47 -10.51
C TYR A 572 -7.47 14.18 -11.61
N ARG A 573 -8.80 14.20 -11.55
CA ARG A 573 -9.60 15.06 -12.39
C ARG A 573 -9.76 16.42 -11.70
N LEU A 574 -9.21 17.44 -12.31
CA LEU A 574 -9.17 18.81 -11.83
C LEU A 574 -10.22 19.66 -12.55
N MET A 575 -10.97 20.45 -11.82
CA MET A 575 -11.70 21.60 -12.33
C MET A 575 -10.89 22.87 -12.08
N TYR A 576 -10.61 23.61 -13.14
CA TYR A 576 -9.87 24.88 -13.06
C TYR A 576 -10.30 25.84 -14.19
N ASP A 577 -10.97 26.93 -13.81
CA ASP A 577 -11.43 27.98 -14.69
C ASP A 577 -10.61 29.28 -14.57
N GLY A 578 -9.53 29.25 -13.79
CA GLY A 578 -8.69 30.43 -13.43
C GLY A 578 -9.19 31.19 -12.20
N TYR A 579 -10.40 30.89 -11.69
CA TYR A 579 -10.95 31.49 -10.48
C TYR A 579 -11.06 30.45 -9.35
N ILE A 580 -11.45 29.23 -9.68
CA ILE A 580 -11.65 28.11 -8.76
C ILE A 580 -10.74 26.95 -9.22
N ALA A 581 -10.08 26.29 -8.25
CA ALA A 581 -9.38 25.05 -8.44
C ALA A 581 -9.95 24.01 -7.47
N ARG A 582 -10.37 22.84 -7.98
CA ARG A 582 -10.91 21.75 -7.17
C ARG A 582 -10.65 20.39 -7.80
N ILE A 583 -10.19 19.44 -6.99
CA ILE A 583 -10.11 18.05 -7.39
C ILE A 583 -11.53 17.45 -7.36
N LEU A 584 -11.94 16.85 -8.47
CA LEU A 584 -13.23 16.21 -8.64
C LEU A 584 -13.18 14.71 -8.34
N GLU A 585 -12.10 14.06 -8.75
CA GLU A 585 -11.88 12.62 -8.63
C GLU A 585 -10.40 12.33 -8.49
N ALA A 586 -10.08 11.24 -7.81
CA ALA A 586 -8.72 10.74 -7.68
C ALA A 586 -8.70 9.22 -7.90
N TYR A 587 -7.72 8.74 -8.66
CA TYR A 587 -7.50 7.32 -8.94
C TYR A 587 -6.02 7.01 -8.73
N ASN A 588 -5.74 5.91 -8.06
CA ASN A 588 -4.40 5.35 -8.02
C ASN A 588 -4.26 4.29 -9.12
N VAL A 589 -3.21 4.38 -9.87
CA VAL A 589 -2.89 3.47 -10.98
C VAL A 589 -1.79 2.49 -10.57
N ASP A 590 -1.12 2.75 -9.43
CA ASP A 590 -0.04 1.92 -8.91
C ASP A 590 -0.63 0.69 -8.21
N ASN A 591 -0.98 -0.29 -9.02
CA ASN A 591 -1.35 -1.63 -8.59
C ASN A 591 -0.33 -2.62 -9.11
N ASP A 592 -0.14 -3.70 -8.43
CA ASP A 592 0.88 -4.75 -8.59
C ASP A 592 1.30 -5.15 -10.02
N ASN A 593 0.59 -4.71 -11.06
CA ASN A 593 0.91 -5.00 -12.46
C ASN A 593 0.50 -3.86 -13.42
N LEU A 594 0.11 -2.70 -12.91
CA LEU A 594 -0.22 -1.52 -13.72
C LEU A 594 0.65 -0.37 -13.26
N SER A 595 1.44 0.16 -14.16
CA SER A 595 2.20 1.39 -13.94
C SER A 595 1.98 2.36 -15.09
N LEU A 596 2.01 3.63 -14.78
CA LEU A 596 2.12 4.68 -15.79
C LEU A 596 3.50 4.57 -16.45
N VAL A 597 3.62 5.03 -17.68
CA VAL A 597 4.90 5.04 -18.38
C VAL A 597 5.83 6.05 -17.70
N ASN A 598 6.85 5.56 -17.01
CA ASN A 598 7.76 6.40 -16.23
C ASN A 598 8.43 7.48 -17.11
N ALA A 599 8.38 8.71 -16.66
CA ALA A 599 8.84 9.95 -17.33
C ALA A 599 8.01 10.38 -18.56
N ASP A 600 7.04 9.58 -18.99
CA ASP A 600 6.13 9.88 -20.11
C ASP A 600 4.66 9.63 -19.73
N GLU A 601 4.32 9.82 -18.45
CA GLU A 601 2.97 9.67 -17.92
C GLU A 601 1.99 10.46 -18.76
N ASN A 602 0.92 9.81 -19.28
CA ASN A 602 -0.01 10.46 -20.16
C ASN A 602 -1.44 9.91 -20.06
N ILE A 603 -2.40 10.77 -20.36
CA ILE A 603 -3.79 10.45 -20.61
C ILE A 603 -4.17 11.04 -21.96
N SER A 604 -4.78 10.25 -22.83
CA SER A 604 -5.30 10.72 -24.10
C SER A 604 -6.80 10.96 -23.98
N VAL A 605 -7.22 12.20 -24.16
CA VAL A 605 -8.64 12.55 -24.22
C VAL A 605 -9.16 12.16 -25.59
N LEU A 606 -10.06 11.17 -25.64
CA LEU A 606 -10.58 10.62 -26.90
C LEU A 606 -11.78 11.42 -27.41
N ASN A 607 -12.61 11.89 -26.49
CA ASN A 607 -13.74 12.81 -26.69
C ASN A 607 -14.19 13.37 -25.34
N ASP A 608 -15.28 14.16 -25.32
CA ASP A 608 -15.83 14.79 -24.10
C ASP A 608 -16.31 13.79 -23.04
N SER A 609 -16.46 12.52 -23.39
CA SER A 609 -16.99 11.48 -22.51
C SER A 609 -15.98 10.42 -22.12
N VAL A 610 -14.89 10.27 -22.86
CA VAL A 610 -13.95 9.16 -22.69
C VAL A 610 -12.51 9.64 -22.74
N SER A 611 -11.76 9.28 -21.72
CA SER A 611 -10.30 9.41 -21.69
C SER A 611 -9.63 8.03 -21.65
N LEU A 612 -8.42 7.93 -22.19
CA LEU A 612 -7.60 6.73 -22.15
C LEU A 612 -6.37 7.01 -21.33
N VAL A 613 -6.20 6.29 -20.23
CA VAL A 613 -4.99 6.32 -19.40
C VAL A 613 -3.93 5.42 -20.03
N CYS A 614 -2.78 5.97 -20.32
CA CYS A 614 -1.65 5.29 -20.94
C CYS A 614 -0.84 4.53 -19.89
N LEU A 615 -0.66 3.21 -20.07
CA LEU A 615 0.08 2.36 -19.14
C LEU A 615 1.33 1.77 -19.80
N ASP A 616 2.26 1.33 -18.98
CA ASP A 616 3.46 0.61 -19.41
C ASP A 616 3.13 -0.72 -20.11
N ALA A 617 2.01 -1.36 -19.73
CA ALA A 617 1.54 -2.61 -20.35
C ALA A 617 0.03 -2.58 -20.58
N GLY A 618 -0.44 -1.78 -21.56
CA GLY A 618 -1.87 -1.66 -21.86
C GLY A 618 -2.45 -0.28 -21.60
N PHE A 619 -3.75 -0.20 -21.32
CA PHE A 619 -4.44 1.08 -21.10
C PHE A 619 -5.74 0.91 -20.31
N ILE A 620 -6.26 2.02 -19.77
CA ILE A 620 -7.56 2.09 -19.11
C ILE A 620 -8.44 3.07 -19.90
N LEU A 621 -9.66 2.67 -20.25
CA LEU A 621 -10.68 3.61 -20.70
C LEU A 621 -11.45 4.12 -19.50
N HIS A 622 -11.57 5.42 -19.39
CA HIS A 622 -12.32 6.11 -18.34
C HIS A 622 -13.53 6.85 -18.95
N ASN A 623 -14.71 6.46 -18.50
CA ASN A 623 -15.96 7.15 -18.88
C ASN A 623 -16.22 8.31 -17.91
N LEU A 624 -16.10 9.55 -18.38
CA LEU A 624 -16.21 10.78 -17.57
C LEU A 624 -17.62 11.04 -17.01
N HIS A 625 -18.64 10.43 -17.60
CA HIS A 625 -20.05 10.60 -17.16
C HIS A 625 -20.43 9.64 -16.05
N GLU A 626 -19.70 8.53 -15.92
CA GLU A 626 -19.90 7.56 -14.85
C GLU A 626 -19.12 8.03 -13.62
N LYS A 627 -19.83 8.57 -12.65
CA LYS A 627 -19.20 8.84 -11.35
C LYS A 627 -18.86 7.52 -10.69
N SER A 628 -17.61 7.31 -10.34
CA SER A 628 -17.26 6.30 -9.35
C SER A 628 -18.13 6.55 -8.13
N ALA A 629 -19.03 5.63 -7.82
CA ALA A 629 -19.73 5.70 -6.55
C ALA A 629 -18.64 5.71 -5.48
N GLY A 630 -18.52 6.80 -4.73
CA GLY A 630 -17.53 6.88 -3.66
C GLY A 630 -17.64 5.62 -2.81
N VAL A 631 -16.57 4.87 -2.72
CA VAL A 631 -16.55 3.68 -1.87
C VAL A 631 -16.83 4.19 -0.45
N LYS A 632 -17.91 3.71 0.16
CA LYS A 632 -18.14 4.03 1.58
C LYS A 632 -16.92 3.53 2.34
N LEU A 633 -16.15 4.46 2.89
CA LEU A 633 -14.99 4.12 3.67
C LEU A 633 -15.44 3.43 4.96
N ASN A 634 -14.93 2.23 5.20
CA ASN A 634 -15.15 1.55 6.46
C ASN A 634 -14.14 2.05 7.49
N ALA A 635 -14.55 2.09 8.74
CA ALA A 635 -13.63 2.35 9.84
C ALA A 635 -12.56 1.25 9.90
N PRO A 636 -11.30 1.58 10.10
CA PRO A 636 -10.23 0.59 10.24
C PRO A 636 -10.44 -0.22 11.53
N LEU A 637 -9.93 -1.44 11.56
CA LEU A 637 -10.11 -2.36 12.68
C LEU A 637 -8.81 -2.52 13.45
N ILE A 638 -8.88 -2.46 14.79
CA ILE A 638 -7.75 -2.84 15.65
C ILE A 638 -7.75 -4.36 15.78
N GLU A 639 -6.72 -5.00 15.25
CA GLU A 639 -6.53 -6.46 15.34
C GLU A 639 -6.01 -6.90 16.70
N SER A 640 -5.01 -6.18 17.22
CA SER A 640 -4.43 -6.47 18.52
C SER A 640 -3.75 -5.26 19.13
N VAL A 641 -3.76 -5.20 20.46
CA VAL A 641 -3.02 -4.22 21.24
C VAL A 641 -1.94 -4.96 22.03
N LYS A 642 -0.69 -4.73 21.66
CA LYS A 642 0.44 -5.35 22.34
C LYS A 642 1.08 -4.36 23.30
N ILE A 643 1.24 -4.78 24.56
CA ILE A 643 1.98 -4.03 25.57
C ILE A 643 3.26 -4.76 25.95
N SER A 644 4.33 -4.02 26.20
CA SER A 644 5.62 -4.62 26.54
C SER A 644 6.43 -3.81 27.55
N ILE A 645 7.31 -4.52 28.24
CA ILE A 645 8.35 -3.94 29.07
C ILE A 645 9.57 -3.68 28.18
N SER A 646 10.29 -2.60 28.41
CA SER A 646 11.55 -2.30 27.69
C SER A 646 12.54 -3.48 27.81
N GLY A 647 12.78 -4.19 26.67
CA GLY A 647 13.66 -5.37 26.63
C GLY A 647 13.10 -6.65 27.26
N GLY A 648 11.78 -6.77 27.46
CA GLY A 648 11.22 -7.86 28.25
C GLY A 648 9.91 -8.47 27.73
N LYS A 649 9.09 -8.90 28.68
CA LYS A 649 7.86 -9.65 28.44
C LYS A 649 6.82 -8.83 27.66
N GLU A 650 6.15 -9.49 26.75
CA GLU A 650 5.03 -8.96 25.97
C GLU A 650 3.72 -9.53 26.53
N ARG A 651 2.65 -8.74 26.42
CA ARG A 651 1.26 -9.14 26.68
C ARG A 651 0.36 -8.54 25.61
N TYR A 652 -0.74 -9.19 25.34
CA TYR A 652 -1.78 -8.70 24.46
C TYR A 652 -3.03 -8.37 25.25
N LEU A 653 -3.70 -7.29 24.85
CA LEU A 653 -4.97 -6.82 25.41
C LEU A 653 -6.09 -7.07 24.39
N ALA A 654 -7.29 -7.31 24.87
CA ALA A 654 -8.45 -7.47 24.00
C ALA A 654 -8.77 -6.15 23.28
N PRO A 655 -8.98 -6.14 21.95
CA PRO A 655 -9.48 -4.98 21.24
C PRO A 655 -10.95 -4.74 21.64
N GLY A 656 -11.28 -3.51 22.04
CA GLY A 656 -12.66 -3.09 22.35
C GLY A 656 -13.01 -2.93 23.82
N GLU A 657 -12.12 -3.21 24.75
CA GLU A 657 -12.32 -2.95 26.18
C GLU A 657 -11.41 -1.82 26.66
N ASP A 658 -11.90 -1.01 27.59
CA ASP A 658 -11.08 -0.02 28.29
C ASP A 658 -10.03 -0.76 29.14
N ALA A 659 -8.76 -0.53 28.87
CA ALA A 659 -7.68 -1.31 29.46
C ALA A 659 -6.88 -0.52 30.47
N GLU A 660 -6.63 -1.13 31.65
CA GLU A 660 -5.66 -0.63 32.62
C GLU A 660 -4.28 -1.28 32.39
N ILE A 661 -3.29 -0.47 32.07
CA ILE A 661 -1.95 -0.92 31.74
C ILE A 661 -1.00 -0.62 32.91
N PRO A 662 -0.37 -1.62 33.51
CA PRO A 662 0.64 -1.39 34.54
C PRO A 662 1.79 -0.54 34.01
N TYR A 663 2.29 0.41 34.79
CA TYR A 663 3.33 1.37 34.37
C TYR A 663 4.57 0.74 33.75
N ASN A 664 4.96 -0.45 34.17
CA ASN A 664 6.11 -1.18 33.61
C ASN A 664 5.88 -1.73 32.20
N TYR A 665 4.63 -1.80 31.73
CA TYR A 665 4.24 -2.22 30.37
C TYR A 665 3.92 -1.04 29.45
N ASN A 666 4.51 0.09 29.65
CA ASN A 666 4.19 1.36 29.01
C ASN A 666 4.70 1.52 27.56
N ASN A 667 5.16 0.47 26.93
CA ASN A 667 5.34 0.43 25.49
C ASN A 667 4.11 -0.23 24.88
N VAL A 668 3.40 0.50 24.00
CA VAL A 668 2.15 0.07 23.41
C VAL A 668 2.29 0.00 21.90
N THR A 669 1.94 -1.13 21.29
CA THR A 669 1.85 -1.30 19.85
C THR A 669 0.41 -1.57 19.48
N PHE A 670 -0.15 -0.80 18.59
CA PHE A 670 -1.42 -1.06 17.95
C PHE A 670 -1.17 -1.70 16.59
N ASN A 671 -1.73 -2.88 16.36
CA ASN A 671 -1.82 -3.49 15.03
C ASN A 671 -3.25 -3.31 14.54
N PHE A 672 -3.40 -2.80 13.35
CA PHE A 672 -4.69 -2.49 12.77
C PHE A 672 -4.69 -2.80 11.27
N THR A 673 -5.86 -3.02 10.73
CA THR A 673 -6.07 -3.26 9.32
C THR A 673 -7.22 -2.40 8.79
N GLU A 674 -7.16 -2.08 7.53
CA GLU A 674 -8.32 -1.57 6.82
C GLU A 674 -9.07 -2.74 6.19
N SER A 675 -10.39 -2.70 6.22
CA SER A 675 -11.26 -3.80 5.74
C SER A 675 -11.51 -3.78 4.22
N HIS A 676 -10.69 -3.11 3.44
CA HIS A 676 -10.82 -3.00 1.99
C HIS A 676 -9.71 -3.76 1.28
N SER A 677 -10.06 -4.90 0.70
CA SER A 677 -9.11 -5.64 -0.13
C SER A 677 -8.77 -4.90 -1.41
N PHE A 678 -7.49 -4.70 -1.69
CA PHE A 678 -6.94 -4.17 -2.95
C PHE A 678 -7.56 -2.87 -3.50
N THR A 679 -8.21 -2.06 -2.69
CA THR A 679 -8.58 -0.71 -3.11
C THR A 679 -7.39 0.21 -2.92
N SER A 680 -6.71 0.50 -3.97
CA SER A 680 -5.60 1.44 -4.03
C SER A 680 -6.10 2.86 -3.74
N ASN A 681 -5.65 3.52 -2.76
CA ASN A 681 -5.76 4.91 -2.32
C ASN A 681 -6.25 5.10 -0.92
N LEU A 682 -6.35 4.02 -0.17
CA LEU A 682 -6.70 4.14 1.22
C LEU A 682 -5.43 4.22 2.06
N SER A 683 -5.42 5.15 2.97
CA SER A 683 -4.40 5.30 3.99
C SER A 683 -5.08 5.39 5.33
N VAL A 684 -4.37 5.02 6.37
CA VAL A 684 -4.85 5.14 7.74
C VAL A 684 -4.19 6.33 8.40
N GLN A 685 -4.98 7.15 9.05
CA GLN A 685 -4.50 8.16 9.97
C GLN A 685 -4.83 7.75 11.39
N TYR A 686 -3.95 8.08 12.32
CA TYR A 686 -4.13 7.79 13.73
C TYR A 686 -3.73 8.97 14.59
N ILE A 687 -4.31 9.02 15.78
CA ILE A 687 -3.99 10.00 16.81
C ILE A 687 -4.03 9.32 18.18
N LEU A 688 -3.11 9.69 19.05
CA LEU A 688 -3.13 9.30 20.45
C LEU A 688 -3.42 10.54 21.31
N GLU A 689 -4.70 10.74 21.59
CA GLU A 689 -5.13 11.80 22.52
C GLU A 689 -4.54 11.54 23.91
N GLY A 690 -4.04 12.57 24.56
CA GLY A 690 -3.24 12.48 25.79
C GLY A 690 -1.74 12.61 25.54
N MET A 691 -1.28 12.41 24.28
CA MET A 691 0.08 12.66 23.86
C MET A 691 0.17 13.80 22.83
N GLY A 692 -0.82 13.93 21.98
CA GLY A 692 -0.93 14.96 20.94
C GLY A 692 -2.38 15.13 20.49
N ASN A 693 -2.67 16.23 19.77
CA ASN A 693 -4.01 16.55 19.26
C ASN A 693 -4.05 16.65 17.73
N GLU A 694 -3.01 16.20 17.04
CA GLU A 694 -2.93 16.24 15.58
C GLU A 694 -2.95 14.82 15.02
N TRP A 695 -3.68 14.64 13.92
CA TRP A 695 -3.66 13.39 13.17
C TRP A 695 -2.29 13.15 12.54
N SER A 696 -1.89 11.90 12.49
CA SER A 696 -0.68 11.52 11.75
C SER A 696 -0.80 11.84 10.27
N GLU A 697 0.33 11.91 9.57
CA GLU A 697 0.33 11.83 8.11
C GLU A 697 -0.32 10.52 7.65
N PRO A 698 -1.02 10.51 6.49
CA PRO A 698 -1.58 9.30 5.92
C PRO A 698 -0.52 8.20 5.76
N SER A 699 -0.81 7.02 6.30
CA SER A 699 0.13 5.88 6.33
C SER A 699 -0.53 4.61 5.80
N THR A 700 0.23 3.81 5.08
CA THR A 700 -0.14 2.44 4.69
C THR A 700 0.41 1.38 5.64
N SER A 701 1.03 1.80 6.76
CA SER A 701 1.52 0.88 7.79
C SER A 701 0.35 0.31 8.58
N GLY A 702 0.30 -1.00 8.75
CA GLY A 702 -0.68 -1.71 9.59
C GLY A 702 -0.35 -1.70 11.08
N SER A 703 0.63 -0.92 11.53
CA SER A 703 0.98 -0.85 12.95
C SER A 703 1.63 0.47 13.33
N VAL A 704 1.43 0.85 14.61
CA VAL A 704 2.10 1.99 15.23
C VAL A 704 2.61 1.62 16.62
N PHE A 705 3.79 2.10 16.94
CA PHE A 705 4.47 1.83 18.21
C PHE A 705 4.67 3.12 18.99
N TYR A 706 4.21 3.13 20.24
CA TYR A 706 4.44 4.18 21.21
C TYR A 706 5.34 3.67 22.31
N ALA A 707 6.51 4.29 22.46
CA ALA A 707 7.50 3.92 23.44
C ALA A 707 7.36 4.73 24.73
N ARG A 708 7.41 4.07 25.88
CA ARG A 708 7.51 4.68 27.21
C ARG A 708 6.44 5.74 27.51
N LEU A 709 5.18 5.43 27.20
CA LEU A 709 4.10 6.34 27.49
C LEU A 709 4.08 6.70 29.00
N PRO A 710 3.91 7.98 29.34
CA PRO A 710 3.72 8.42 30.73
C PRO A 710 2.46 7.83 31.35
N LYS A 711 2.33 7.94 32.68
CA LYS A 711 1.06 7.64 33.33
C LYS A 711 -0.04 8.61 32.88
N GLY A 712 -1.24 8.10 32.65
CA GLY A 712 -2.36 8.90 32.21
C GLY A 712 -3.40 8.11 31.43
N SER A 713 -4.50 8.74 31.12
CA SER A 713 -5.56 8.21 30.28
C SER A 713 -5.31 8.62 28.85
N TYR A 714 -5.43 7.67 27.93
CA TYR A 714 -5.19 7.84 26.51
C TYR A 714 -6.37 7.35 25.70
N THR A 715 -6.62 8.03 24.58
CA THR A 715 -7.59 7.59 23.59
C THR A 715 -6.88 7.47 22.25
N PHE A 716 -6.70 6.24 21.79
CA PHE A 716 -6.17 5.96 20.45
C PHE A 716 -7.32 5.95 19.46
N LYS A 717 -7.24 6.77 18.42
CA LYS A 717 -8.23 6.88 17.36
C LYS A 717 -7.59 6.57 16.02
N LEU A 718 -8.35 5.89 15.19
CA LEU A 718 -7.99 5.50 13.83
C LEU A 718 -9.09 5.92 12.87
N ARG A 719 -8.74 6.36 11.68
CA ARG A 719 -9.65 6.54 10.55
C ARG A 719 -8.99 6.18 9.24
N THR A 720 -9.77 5.74 8.30
CA THR A 720 -9.33 5.56 6.90
C THR A 720 -9.56 6.86 6.15
N ILE A 721 -8.62 7.23 5.31
CA ILE A 721 -8.71 8.38 4.41
C ILE A 721 -8.45 7.94 2.97
N ASP A 722 -9.25 8.45 2.03
CA ASP A 722 -9.02 8.22 0.60
C ASP A 722 -8.14 9.32 -0.03
N GLY A 723 -7.79 9.14 -1.31
CA GLY A 723 -6.99 10.11 -2.05
C GLY A 723 -7.66 11.47 -2.31
N LEU A 724 -8.95 11.63 -1.98
CA LEU A 724 -9.70 12.89 -2.05
C LEU A 724 -9.78 13.60 -0.71
N GLY A 725 -9.30 12.95 0.38
CA GLY A 725 -9.42 13.46 1.74
C GLY A 725 -10.77 13.15 2.40
N ASN A 726 -11.59 12.24 1.82
CA ASN A 726 -12.78 11.75 2.52
C ASN A 726 -12.35 10.83 3.65
N GLU A 727 -13.04 10.92 4.79
CA GLU A 727 -12.71 10.23 6.02
C GLU A 727 -13.78 9.18 6.36
N SER A 728 -13.36 8.05 6.94
CA SER A 728 -14.28 7.06 7.52
C SER A 728 -14.79 7.48 8.89
N GLU A 729 -15.68 6.68 9.45
CA GLU A 729 -15.95 6.70 10.89
C GLU A 729 -14.68 6.35 11.66
N GLU A 730 -14.53 6.89 12.89
CA GLU A 730 -13.38 6.65 13.76
C GLU A 730 -13.51 5.32 14.50
N THR A 731 -12.44 4.54 14.55
CA THR A 731 -12.29 3.44 15.51
C THR A 731 -11.55 3.97 16.74
N VAL A 732 -12.10 3.73 17.90
CA VAL A 732 -11.62 4.30 19.17
C VAL A 732 -11.23 3.19 20.13
N TYR A 733 -10.06 3.30 20.75
CA TYR A 733 -9.59 2.44 21.83
C TYR A 733 -9.08 3.29 22.99
N ARG A 734 -9.64 3.05 24.21
CA ARG A 734 -9.29 3.77 25.42
C ARG A 734 -8.44 2.90 26.32
N PHE A 735 -7.45 3.52 26.94
CA PHE A 735 -6.62 2.84 27.94
C PHE A 735 -6.02 3.82 28.93
N GLU A 736 -5.70 3.33 30.10
CA GLU A 736 -5.03 4.09 31.13
C GLU A 736 -3.70 3.41 31.53
N ILE A 737 -2.63 4.19 31.54
CA ILE A 737 -1.37 3.76 32.11
C ILE A 737 -1.34 4.14 33.58
N LEU A 738 -1.37 3.13 34.43
CA LEU A 738 -1.43 3.28 35.87
C LEU A 738 -0.19 3.99 36.41
N SER A 739 -0.36 4.64 37.57
CA SER A 739 0.76 5.28 38.25
C SER A 739 1.79 4.23 38.70
N PRO A 740 3.11 4.52 38.59
CA PRO A 740 4.14 3.68 39.19
C PRO A 740 3.94 3.63 40.70
N TRP A 741 4.32 2.49 41.31
CA TRP A 741 4.12 2.27 42.74
C TRP A 741 4.64 3.41 43.63
N TYR A 742 5.74 4.06 43.21
CA TYR A 742 6.36 5.19 43.93
C TYR A 742 5.62 6.53 43.79
N GLN A 743 4.56 6.60 42.95
CA GLN A 743 3.66 7.74 42.77
C GLN A 743 2.21 7.44 43.17
N THR A 744 2.00 6.37 43.94
CA THR A 744 0.70 6.05 44.51
C THR A 744 0.49 6.80 45.84
N TYR A 745 -0.77 6.98 46.22
CA TYR A 745 -1.10 7.60 47.55
C TYR A 745 -0.37 6.93 48.71
N TRP A 746 -0.23 5.60 48.67
CA TRP A 746 0.51 4.83 49.68
C TRP A 746 2.02 5.13 49.67
N ALA A 747 2.62 5.34 48.49
CA ALA A 747 4.01 5.75 48.39
C ALA A 747 4.22 7.16 48.96
N TYR A 748 3.33 8.10 48.63
CA TYR A 748 3.38 9.44 49.19
C TYR A 748 3.21 9.44 50.72
N LEU A 749 2.27 8.64 51.23
CA LEU A 749 2.14 8.43 52.69
C LEU A 749 3.47 7.89 53.29
N LEU A 750 4.06 6.89 52.60
CA LEU A 750 5.35 6.36 53.02
C LEU A 750 6.47 7.41 53.01
N TYR A 751 6.52 8.25 51.97
CA TYR A 751 7.49 9.34 51.88
C TYR A 751 7.29 10.37 52.99
N VAL A 752 6.05 10.70 53.34
CA VAL A 752 5.75 11.58 54.45
C VAL A 752 6.21 10.96 55.78
N LEU A 753 5.96 9.64 55.98
CA LEU A 753 6.39 8.92 57.15
C LEU A 753 7.91 8.84 57.27
N ILE A 754 8.60 8.55 56.13
CA ILE A 754 10.07 8.52 56.09
C ILE A 754 10.64 9.91 56.38
N THR A 755 10.10 10.95 55.71
CA THR A 755 10.54 12.32 55.89
C THR A 755 10.28 12.78 57.33
N GLY A 756 9.11 12.44 57.91
CA GLY A 756 8.82 12.70 59.31
C GLY A 756 9.79 12.01 60.27
N SER A 757 10.10 10.73 59.95
CA SER A 757 11.09 9.96 60.76
C SER A 757 12.48 10.54 60.66
N VAL A 758 12.91 10.98 59.44
CA VAL A 758 14.22 11.64 59.25
C VAL A 758 14.26 12.98 59.99
N LEU A 759 13.19 13.78 59.86
CA LEU A 759 13.07 15.04 60.57
C LEU A 759 13.10 14.84 62.12
N TYR A 760 12.41 13.79 62.58
CA TYR A 760 12.45 13.42 64.01
C TYR A 760 13.83 13.00 64.45
N LEU A 761 14.56 12.19 63.66
CA LEU A 761 15.95 11.82 63.91
C LEU A 761 16.89 13.04 63.92
N VAL A 762 16.73 13.92 62.92
CA VAL A 762 17.48 15.16 62.83
C VAL A 762 17.20 16.05 64.05
N TRP A 763 15.91 16.19 64.41
CA TRP A 763 15.51 16.93 65.61
C TRP A 763 16.11 16.33 66.88
N MET A 764 16.11 14.98 66.99
CA MET A 764 16.73 14.28 68.15
C MET A 764 18.25 14.51 68.16
N LEU A 765 18.90 14.48 66.97
CA LEU A 765 20.32 14.79 66.83
C LEU A 765 20.67 16.24 67.18
N ILE A 766 19.79 17.17 66.75
CA ILE A 766 19.93 18.62 67.11
C ILE A 766 19.76 18.81 68.60
N LEU A 767 18.74 18.15 69.20
CA LEU A 767 18.58 18.20 70.65
C LEU A 767 19.78 17.61 71.42
N ARG A 768 20.34 16.48 70.93
CA ARG A 768 21.56 15.91 71.48
C ARG A 768 22.75 16.89 71.28
N ARG A 769 22.85 17.50 70.11
CA ARG A 769 23.89 18.50 69.80
C ARG A 769 23.75 19.78 70.63
N TYR A 770 22.47 20.26 70.83
CA TYR A 770 22.14 21.36 71.68
C TYR A 770 22.55 21.08 73.16
N ARG A 771 22.21 19.87 73.60
CA ARG A 771 22.69 19.41 74.99
C ARG A 771 24.22 19.41 75.08
N ASN A 772 24.90 18.89 74.05
CA ASN A 772 26.35 18.83 74.02
C ASN A 772 27.02 20.21 73.83
N LEU A 773 26.34 21.09 72.99
CA LEU A 773 26.84 22.48 72.85
C LEU A 773 26.60 23.35 74.08
N HIS A 774 25.50 23.08 74.81
CA HIS A 774 25.31 23.73 76.11
C HIS A 774 26.40 23.34 77.12
N LEU A 775 26.84 22.10 77.04
CA LEU A 775 27.98 21.64 77.82
C LEU A 775 29.34 22.14 77.33
N GLN A 776 29.46 22.41 76.01
CA GLN A 776 30.66 23.00 75.42
C GLN A 776 30.75 24.54 75.53
N LYS A 777 29.58 25.21 75.53
CA LYS A 777 29.54 26.69 75.67
C LYS A 777 30.02 27.16 77.07
N VAL A 778 29.94 26.27 78.08
CA VAL A 778 30.52 26.50 79.37
C VAL A 778 32.08 26.43 79.32
N ARG A 779 32.64 25.63 78.42
CA ARG A 779 34.09 25.47 78.22
C ARG A 779 34.75 26.38 77.15
N ALA A 780 33.92 27.02 76.31
CA ALA A 780 34.45 27.79 75.15
C ALA A 780 34.36 29.29 75.25
N ARG A 781 34.17 29.81 76.54
CA ARG A 781 34.30 31.30 76.78
C ARG A 781 35.78 31.79 76.92
N GLU A 782 36.74 30.86 76.97
CA GLU A 782 38.17 31.23 77.11
C GLU A 782 38.94 31.21 75.78
N ALA A 783 38.44 30.80 74.67
CA ALA A 783 39.24 30.57 73.43
C ALA A 783 38.94 31.48 72.23
N ARG A 784 38.19 32.59 72.38
CA ARG A 784 37.86 33.43 71.26
C ARG A 784 38.64 34.76 71.30
N TYR A 785 39.92 34.71 71.24
CA TYR A 785 40.64 35.94 70.99
C TYR A 785 41.78 35.82 69.98
N LEU A 786 41.70 34.96 69.02
CA LEU A 786 42.73 35.01 67.98
C LEU A 786 42.25 34.37 66.64
N ARG A 787 42.20 35.18 65.69
CA ARG A 787 42.35 35.10 64.28
C ARG A 787 41.18 35.51 63.44
N ARG A 788 41.12 36.76 63.14
CA ARG A 788 40.70 37.37 61.90
C ARG A 788 41.95 37.50 61.03
N MET A 789 41.85 37.24 59.85
CA MET A 789 42.32 37.95 58.65
C MET A 789 42.68 37.03 57.49
N ASN A 790 42.36 37.62 56.39
CA ASN A 790 42.85 37.36 55.01
C ASN A 790 42.17 36.33 54.20
N GLU A 791 41.71 36.57 53.11
CA GLU A 791 41.56 37.56 52.04
C GLU A 791 41.15 36.87 50.72
N ASN A 792 40.21 37.36 50.14
CA ASN A 792 39.78 37.60 48.79
C ASN A 792 40.73 37.27 47.63
N LEU A 793 40.02 37.03 46.54
CA LEU A 793 40.39 37.33 45.15
C LEU A 793 40.67 36.12 44.23
N LEU A 794 39.85 35.86 43.29
CA LEU A 794 40.03 36.16 41.89
C LEU A 794 39.04 35.40 40.97
N ASN A 795 38.50 36.16 40.12
CA ASN A 795 37.44 36.11 39.14
C ASN A 795 37.61 35.12 38.03
N LYS A 796 36.42 34.71 37.57
CA LYS A 796 35.89 34.74 36.18
C LYS A 796 36.90 34.61 35.05
N ILE A 797 36.65 33.64 34.20
CA ILE A 797 36.46 33.72 32.74
C ILE A 797 36.35 32.30 32.14
N GLU A 798 35.41 32.18 31.25
CA GLU A 798 35.19 31.21 30.21
C GLU A 798 33.98 30.27 30.38
N GLU A 799 32.86 30.87 30.05
CA GLU A 799 31.65 30.14 29.57
C GLU A 799 31.70 30.11 28.05
N LYS A 800 31.64 28.97 27.49
CA LYS A 800 30.86 28.64 26.28
C LYS A 800 31.31 27.42 25.47
N ASP A 801 32.43 26.81 25.77
CA ASP A 801 32.82 25.55 25.10
C ASP A 801 32.56 24.30 25.97
N ALA A 802 31.90 24.51 27.09
CA ALA A 802 31.79 23.50 28.14
C ALA A 802 30.60 22.53 28.02
N GLU A 803 29.61 22.77 27.15
CA GLU A 803 28.38 21.97 27.25
C GLU A 803 28.52 20.57 26.66
N LEU A 804 29.26 20.42 25.57
CA LEU A 804 29.48 19.08 24.95
C LEU A 804 30.57 18.31 25.73
N PHE A 805 31.60 19.04 26.21
CA PHE A 805 32.66 18.46 27.01
C PHE A 805 32.16 18.05 28.40
N THR A 806 31.20 18.80 28.93
CA THR A 806 30.58 18.54 30.24
C THR A 806 29.75 17.23 30.22
N GLN A 807 29.04 16.92 29.16
CA GLN A 807 28.21 15.69 29.10
C GLN A 807 29.06 14.45 28.85
N THR A 808 30.08 14.54 28.00
CA THR A 808 31.01 13.43 27.78
C THR A 808 31.82 13.21 29.07
N SER A 809 32.22 14.29 29.73
CA SER A 809 32.89 14.26 31.03
C SER A 809 32.00 13.74 32.16
N PHE A 810 30.66 13.98 32.04
CA PHE A 810 29.68 13.45 32.99
C PHE A 810 29.54 11.91 32.90
N ILE A 811 29.49 11.37 31.70
CA ILE A 811 29.44 9.91 31.47
C ILE A 811 30.76 9.28 31.97
N ILE A 812 31.89 9.89 31.67
CA ILE A 812 33.21 9.43 32.15
C ILE A 812 33.27 9.45 33.67
N LYS A 813 32.89 10.56 34.30
CA LYS A 813 32.86 10.69 35.74
C LYS A 813 31.84 9.78 36.42
N LYS A 814 30.67 9.58 35.82
CA LYS A 814 29.67 8.62 36.30
C LYS A 814 30.28 7.22 36.34
N ASN A 815 30.93 6.80 35.27
CA ASN A 815 31.57 5.48 35.21
C ASN A 815 32.77 5.33 36.17
N GLU A 816 33.59 6.37 36.32
CA GLU A 816 34.69 6.40 37.31
C GLU A 816 34.17 6.36 38.75
N LEU A 817 33.06 7.05 39.02
CA LEU A 817 32.42 7.07 40.32
C LEU A 817 31.81 5.71 40.68
N ILE A 818 31.19 5.07 39.73
CA ILE A 818 30.64 3.71 39.86
C ILE A 818 31.79 2.72 40.12
N LEU A 819 32.90 2.87 39.39
CA LEU A 819 34.09 2.01 39.56
C LEU A 819 34.77 2.23 40.90
N SER A 820 34.88 3.49 41.35
CA SER A 820 35.46 3.83 42.66
C SER A 820 34.56 3.35 43.78
N LEU A 821 33.24 3.45 43.68
CA LEU A 821 32.29 2.93 44.65
C LEU A 821 32.40 1.39 44.76
N LYS A 822 32.56 0.73 43.60
CA LYS A 822 32.81 -0.72 43.59
C LYS A 822 34.08 -1.09 44.28
N ASN A 823 35.20 -0.39 44.02
CA ASN A 823 36.46 -0.62 44.63
C ASN A 823 36.45 -0.35 46.18
N ILE A 824 35.70 0.71 46.59
CA ILE A 824 35.47 1.01 48.02
C ILE A 824 34.64 -0.10 48.67
N ALA A 825 33.63 -0.62 48.00
CA ALA A 825 32.81 -1.73 48.50
C ALA A 825 33.64 -3.01 48.65
N ASP A 826 34.49 -3.30 47.69
CA ASP A 826 35.40 -4.45 47.70
C ASP A 826 36.52 -4.31 48.77
N ASP A 827 37.11 -3.09 48.93
CA ASP A 827 38.14 -2.78 49.95
C ASP A 827 37.54 -2.79 51.37
N PHE A 828 36.30 -2.31 51.51
CA PHE A 828 35.57 -2.41 52.78
C PHE A 828 35.26 -3.84 53.16
N TYR A 829 34.94 -4.68 52.19
CA TYR A 829 34.79 -6.12 52.44
C TYR A 829 36.08 -6.81 52.83
N ALA A 830 37.20 -6.45 52.19
CA ALA A 830 38.52 -7.01 52.49
C ALA A 830 39.06 -6.66 53.90
N LYS A 831 38.62 -5.51 54.45
CA LYS A 831 39.04 -4.98 55.73
C LYS A 831 38.09 -5.33 56.90
N SER A 832 36.86 -5.79 56.64
CA SER A 832 35.88 -6.09 57.68
C SER A 832 35.84 -7.58 58.00
N ALA A 833 36.09 -7.88 59.28
CA ALA A 833 36.12 -9.25 59.81
C ALA A 833 34.74 -9.92 59.97
N GLN A 834 33.66 -9.30 59.47
CA GLN A 834 32.30 -9.73 59.75
C GLN A 834 31.66 -10.38 58.53
N LYS A 835 31.59 -11.70 58.49
CA LYS A 835 30.98 -12.52 57.39
C LYS A 835 29.49 -12.23 57.08
N SER A 836 28.80 -11.53 57.99
CA SER A 836 27.37 -11.20 57.85
C SER A 836 27.07 -10.13 56.79
N LEU A 837 28.06 -9.39 56.27
CA LEU A 837 27.91 -8.32 55.30
C LEU A 837 28.02 -8.76 53.86
N LEU A 838 28.40 -10.02 53.60
CA LEU A 838 28.56 -10.55 52.23
C LEU A 838 27.33 -10.41 51.33
N PRO A 839 26.09 -10.72 51.81
CA PRO A 839 24.91 -10.56 50.96
C PRO A 839 24.59 -9.10 50.62
N PHE A 840 24.96 -8.17 51.50
CA PHE A 840 24.73 -6.74 51.29
C PHE A 840 25.71 -6.15 50.27
N ILE A 841 26.99 -6.50 50.38
CA ILE A 841 28.02 -6.09 49.40
C ILE A 841 27.78 -6.72 48.04
N GLN A 842 27.35 -7.99 47.98
CA GLN A 842 26.96 -8.63 46.74
C GLN A 842 25.76 -7.91 46.07
N LYS A 843 24.81 -7.42 46.86
CA LYS A 843 23.66 -6.66 46.38
C LYS A 843 24.05 -5.28 45.88
N ILE A 844 24.99 -4.60 46.55
CA ILE A 844 25.57 -3.34 46.08
C ILE A 844 26.34 -3.55 44.80
N ASN A 845 27.19 -4.56 44.72
CA ASN A 845 27.93 -4.84 43.49
C ASN A 845 27.03 -5.22 42.32
N ALA A 846 25.91 -5.93 42.56
CA ALA A 846 24.92 -6.21 41.55
C ALA A 846 24.16 -4.93 41.09
N LEU A 847 23.83 -4.03 42.00
CA LEU A 847 23.21 -2.73 41.66
C LEU A 847 24.17 -1.82 40.89
N LEU A 848 25.44 -1.81 41.25
CA LEU A 848 26.47 -1.04 40.55
C LEU A 848 26.70 -1.62 39.13
N ALA A 849 26.70 -2.95 38.99
CA ALA A 849 26.85 -3.62 37.71
C ALA A 849 25.62 -3.34 36.75
N ASN A 850 24.40 -3.33 37.31
CA ASN A 850 23.20 -3.05 36.54
C ASN A 850 23.07 -1.57 36.10
N ASN A 851 23.74 -0.64 36.78
CA ASN A 851 23.80 0.77 36.44
C ASN A 851 24.97 1.12 35.49
N MET A 852 25.78 0.15 35.14
CA MET A 852 26.84 0.25 34.12
C MET A 852 26.37 -0.17 32.74
N ASP A 853 25.05 -0.16 32.48
CA ASP A 853 24.54 -0.54 31.18
C ASP A 853 24.89 0.53 30.14
N THR A 854 25.86 0.20 29.31
CA THR A 854 26.53 1.11 28.39
C THR A 854 25.80 1.27 27.07
N GLU A 855 24.76 0.46 26.81
CA GLU A 855 24.08 0.43 25.49
C GLU A 855 23.20 1.66 25.28
N ASP A 856 22.44 2.08 26.27
CA ASP A 856 21.55 3.24 26.18
C ASP A 856 22.31 4.57 26.26
N ASP A 857 23.28 4.67 27.20
CA ASP A 857 24.18 5.84 27.31
C ASP A 857 24.96 6.00 25.98
N TRP A 858 25.32 4.87 25.36
CA TRP A 858 26.06 4.85 24.13
C TRP A 858 25.17 5.23 22.90
N ASN A 859 23.95 4.76 22.85
CA ASN A 859 23.01 5.13 21.79
C ASN A 859 22.67 6.64 21.83
N MET A 860 22.52 7.21 23.01
CA MET A 860 22.34 8.65 23.20
C MET A 860 23.57 9.45 22.76
N PHE A 861 24.77 8.96 23.05
CA PHE A 861 26.01 9.55 22.55
C PHE A 861 26.10 9.52 21.03
N LEU A 862 25.76 8.37 20.40
CA LEU A 862 25.79 8.20 18.95
C LEU A 862 24.82 9.14 18.24
N ILE A 863 23.60 9.28 18.76
CA ILE A 863 22.56 10.16 18.17
C ILE A 863 23.07 11.61 18.17
N ARG A 864 23.60 12.10 19.30
CA ARG A 864 24.10 13.47 19.41
C ARG A 864 25.40 13.70 18.65
N PHE A 865 26.23 12.67 18.57
CA PHE A 865 27.43 12.72 17.74
C PHE A 865 27.08 12.84 16.25
N GLU A 866 26.06 12.06 15.78
CA GLU A 866 25.59 12.11 14.40
C GLU A 866 24.85 13.43 14.08
N GLU A 867 24.18 14.04 15.04
CA GLU A 867 23.59 15.39 14.89
C GLU A 867 24.63 16.46 14.62
N LYS A 868 25.81 16.37 15.28
CA LYS A 868 26.92 17.31 15.09
C LYS A 868 27.79 16.94 13.87
N HIS A 869 28.03 15.67 13.63
CA HIS A 869 28.86 15.15 12.55
C HIS A 869 28.03 14.35 11.55
N LYS A 870 27.12 15.05 10.86
CA LYS A 870 26.16 14.43 9.95
C LYS A 870 26.81 13.50 8.93
N ASN A 871 26.33 12.26 8.87
CA ASN A 871 26.81 11.21 7.98
C ASN A 871 28.23 10.65 8.27
N PHE A 872 28.83 10.95 9.39
CA PHE A 872 30.16 10.46 9.73
C PHE A 872 30.24 8.91 9.66
N PHE A 873 29.34 8.22 10.34
CA PHE A 873 29.32 6.75 10.31
C PHE A 873 29.00 6.17 8.96
N LYS A 874 28.12 6.83 8.20
CA LYS A 874 27.77 6.41 6.86
C LYS A 874 28.97 6.52 5.91
N LYS A 875 29.68 7.62 5.98
CA LYS A 875 30.92 7.84 5.22
C LYS A 875 32.02 6.84 5.62
N LEU A 876 32.16 6.64 6.93
CA LEU A 876 33.19 5.72 7.46
C LEU A 876 32.93 4.27 7.05
N LYS A 877 31.68 3.82 7.07
CA LYS A 877 31.28 2.50 6.58
C LYS A 877 31.42 2.34 5.06
N MET A 878 31.21 3.42 4.29
CA MET A 878 31.46 3.39 2.86
C MET A 878 32.94 3.26 2.51
N LEU A 879 33.78 3.96 3.26
CA LEU A 879 35.24 3.92 3.04
C LEU A 879 35.87 2.62 3.55
N TYR A 880 35.34 2.08 4.66
CA TYR A 880 35.90 0.91 5.35
C TYR A 880 34.79 -0.07 5.78
N PRO A 881 34.24 -0.90 4.86
CA PRO A 881 33.13 -1.80 5.15
C PRO A 881 33.42 -2.87 6.22
N GLN A 882 34.70 -3.16 6.47
CA GLN A 882 35.18 -4.15 7.44
C GLN A 882 35.12 -3.68 8.92
N LEU A 883 34.73 -2.43 9.16
CA LEU A 883 34.65 -1.91 10.53
C LEU A 883 33.42 -2.46 11.25
N THR A 884 33.63 -3.02 12.42
CA THR A 884 32.58 -3.49 13.32
C THR A 884 31.95 -2.31 14.09
N ASN A 885 30.80 -2.53 14.72
CA ASN A 885 30.16 -1.50 15.55
C ASN A 885 31.06 -1.00 16.66
N ASN A 886 31.88 -1.85 17.26
CA ASN A 886 32.85 -1.45 18.26
C ASN A 886 34.01 -0.64 17.67
N ASP A 887 34.42 -0.91 16.45
CA ASP A 887 35.39 -0.07 15.76
C ASP A 887 34.81 1.32 15.47
N LEU A 888 33.53 1.42 15.08
CA LEU A 888 32.84 2.69 14.83
C LEU A 888 32.69 3.52 16.11
N ARG A 889 32.42 2.88 17.23
CA ARG A 889 32.39 3.50 18.54
C ARG A 889 33.77 4.11 18.90
N LEU A 890 34.84 3.37 18.66
CA LEU A 890 36.20 3.85 18.88
C LEU A 890 36.52 5.04 17.92
N CYS A 891 36.11 4.97 16.68
CA CYS A 891 36.29 6.06 15.71
C CYS A 891 35.59 7.36 16.14
N ALA A 892 34.38 7.29 16.71
CA ALA A 892 33.68 8.46 17.24
C ALA A 892 34.39 9.08 18.39
N CYS A 893 34.90 8.28 19.33
CA CYS A 893 35.70 8.75 20.47
C CYS A 893 36.99 9.44 20.00
N LEU A 894 37.65 8.88 19.01
CA LEU A 894 38.88 9.42 18.43
C LEU A 894 38.66 10.74 17.68
N LYS A 895 37.54 10.88 16.98
CA LYS A 895 37.10 12.12 16.31
C LYS A 895 36.87 13.26 17.33
N LEU A 896 36.42 12.91 18.54
CA LEU A 896 36.27 13.86 19.63
C LEU A 896 37.58 14.16 20.39
N GLY A 897 38.69 13.55 20.01
CA GLY A 897 39.99 13.78 20.58
C GLY A 897 40.18 13.20 21.99
N LEU A 898 39.37 12.23 22.40
CA LEU A 898 39.43 11.62 23.72
C LEU A 898 40.71 10.80 23.89
N GLU A 899 41.31 10.87 25.08
CA GLU A 899 42.50 10.08 25.45
C GLU A 899 42.16 8.62 25.69
N SER A 900 43.15 7.73 25.57
CA SER A 900 42.93 6.30 25.76
C SER A 900 42.39 5.95 27.16
N LYS A 901 42.62 6.74 28.16
CA LYS A 901 42.08 6.58 29.51
C LYS A 901 40.57 6.90 29.56
N ASP A 902 40.18 7.97 28.89
CA ASP A 902 38.77 8.41 28.79
C ASP A 902 37.98 7.45 27.95
N ILE A 903 38.54 6.97 26.83
CA ILE A 903 37.95 5.94 25.98
C ILE A 903 37.76 4.65 26.74
N ALA A 904 38.73 4.27 27.55
CA ALA A 904 38.65 3.08 28.41
C ALA A 904 37.47 3.16 29.39
N SER A 905 37.31 4.34 30.04
CA SER A 905 36.18 4.62 30.93
C SER A 905 34.86 4.66 30.21
N LEU A 906 34.78 5.28 29.02
CA LEU A 906 33.58 5.41 28.22
C LEU A 906 33.10 4.07 27.59
N MET A 907 34.04 3.24 27.14
CA MET A 907 33.77 1.92 26.55
C MET A 907 33.75 0.78 27.57
N ASN A 908 34.00 1.07 28.84
CA ASN A 908 34.06 0.13 29.94
C ASN A 908 35.03 -1.04 29.69
N ILE A 909 36.24 -0.72 29.24
CA ILE A 909 37.31 -1.70 28.99
C ILE A 909 38.64 -1.18 29.61
N SER A 910 39.61 -2.06 29.77
CA SER A 910 40.89 -1.62 30.25
C SER A 910 41.64 -0.72 29.28
N VAL A 911 42.45 0.22 29.77
CA VAL A 911 43.27 1.10 28.93
C VAL A 911 44.12 0.25 27.94
N ARG A 912 44.64 -0.87 28.42
CA ARG A 912 45.40 -1.82 27.58
C ARG A 912 44.52 -2.45 26.47
N ALA A 913 43.25 -2.67 26.74
CA ALA A 913 42.30 -3.13 25.72
C ALA A 913 42.01 -2.02 24.70
N VAL A 914 41.90 -0.76 25.09
CA VAL A 914 41.74 0.38 24.17
C VAL A 914 42.95 0.47 23.25
N GLU A 915 44.17 0.39 23.76
CA GLU A 915 45.38 0.45 22.95
C GLU A 915 45.48 -0.70 21.94
N ASN A 916 45.07 -1.90 22.37
CA ASN A 916 44.98 -3.05 21.47
C ASN A 916 43.91 -2.83 20.39
N ASN A 917 42.78 -2.22 20.74
CA ASN A 917 41.72 -1.90 19.78
C ASN A 917 42.16 -0.79 18.83
N ARG A 918 42.89 0.23 19.29
CA ARG A 918 43.53 1.26 18.45
C ARG A 918 44.53 0.65 17.48
N TYR A 919 45.32 -0.28 17.94
CA TYR A 919 46.26 -1.03 17.07
C TYR A 919 45.53 -1.85 16.00
N ARG A 920 44.48 -2.58 16.38
CA ARG A 920 43.64 -3.33 15.42
C ARG A 920 42.91 -2.42 14.43
N LEU A 921 42.41 -1.28 14.90
CA LEU A 921 41.75 -0.28 14.11
C LEU A 921 42.72 0.30 13.07
N ARG A 922 43.94 0.64 13.45
CA ARG A 922 45.01 1.07 12.54
C ARG A 922 45.20 0.06 11.40
N LYS A 923 45.25 -1.23 11.73
CA LYS A 923 45.43 -2.29 10.76
C LYS A 923 44.21 -2.42 9.80
N LYS A 924 43.03 -2.22 10.33
CA LYS A 924 41.78 -2.23 9.50
C LYS A 924 41.68 -0.99 8.59
N LEU A 925 42.26 0.12 8.98
CA LEU A 925 42.27 1.37 8.20
C LEU A 925 43.48 1.46 7.27
N ASP A 926 44.36 0.45 7.28
CA ASP A 926 45.61 0.36 6.50
C ASP A 926 46.55 1.58 6.66
N LEU A 927 46.62 2.10 7.90
CA LEU A 927 47.42 3.28 8.21
C LEU A 927 48.88 2.93 8.44
N LYS A 928 49.79 3.70 7.86
CA LYS A 928 51.25 3.58 8.11
C LYS A 928 51.62 3.89 9.56
N PRO A 929 52.71 3.31 10.08
CA PRO A 929 53.12 3.52 11.49
C PRO A 929 53.35 4.99 11.89
N THR A 930 53.67 5.84 10.92
CA THR A 930 53.94 7.29 11.11
C THR A 930 52.70 8.18 11.09
N GLN A 931 51.52 7.67 10.68
CA GLN A 931 50.29 8.46 10.58
C GLN A 931 49.57 8.48 11.95
N ASN A 932 49.15 9.64 12.41
CA ASN A 932 48.36 9.74 13.63
C ASN A 932 46.93 9.24 13.38
N LEU A 933 46.45 8.36 14.24
CA LEU A 933 45.12 7.78 14.14
C LEU A 933 44.00 8.83 14.32
N ASN A 934 44.21 9.80 15.17
CA ASN A 934 43.24 10.88 15.44
C ASN A 934 43.11 11.82 14.23
N ASP A 935 44.21 12.16 13.56
CA ASP A 935 44.22 13.10 12.44
C ASP A 935 43.42 12.51 11.23
N CYS A 936 43.49 11.19 11.06
CA CYS A 936 42.72 10.47 10.01
C CYS A 936 41.20 10.69 10.14
N PHE A 937 40.68 10.84 11.35
CA PHE A 937 39.25 11.10 11.55
C PHE A 937 38.87 12.58 11.54
N MET A 938 39.84 13.48 11.74
CA MET A 938 39.58 14.93 11.64
C MET A 938 39.29 15.36 10.20
N GLU A 939 39.84 14.65 9.21
CA GLU A 939 39.65 14.95 7.78
C GLU A 939 38.35 14.36 7.19
N ILE A 940 37.63 13.51 7.95
CA ILE A 940 36.36 12.95 7.54
C ILE A 940 35.22 13.85 8.03
N ASP A 941 34.86 14.85 7.25
CA ASP A 941 33.68 15.73 7.46
C ASP A 941 32.45 15.26 6.68
#